data_5986af26426e7c4eca51c0c3db339ad4
#
_entry.id   5986af26426e7c4eca51c0c3db339ad4
#
_cell.length_a   1.000
_cell.length_b   1.000
_cell.length_c   1.000
_cell.angle_alpha   90.00
_cell.angle_beta   90.00
_cell.angle_gamma   90.00
#
_symmetry.space_group_name_H-M   'P 1'
#
loop_
_entity.id
_entity.type
_entity.pdbx_description
1 polymer ?
#
loop_
_entity_poly.entity_id
_entity_poly.type
_entity_poly.pdbx_seq_one_letter_code
_entity_poly.pdbx_strand_id
1 'polypeptide(L)'
;MASLQRIRNHGALLIAIVGLAMLAFILGDFLNSGSSFFNRSRENVGVVEGQKIHYTEYEAAKDQLTEVYKIESGRTDFDEDAYSQIRNQVWNMFVMDYTLRAQAEKIGMDITPDELTELCIGENVHQLLRGRRAFMDENGQYSRETVKGLIAAIQEGSDDAAQNANLQQAKTYWLYWEKAVRISYMQEKYTALFQHLLKANSLDAEYAFNGRQHGVSADYVMQPYFSVADSLVKVSEGDIKKLYKQHKEQYKQTPNRAIKYIAFDIVPSEDDFKAAEELLVRLQDEFKTTEDVSLVVNTNSDIMYDGRDYSEETVPAQFKEFAFAKGAKAGDCTDILFEDNTYAMARIMQAGYSLPDSVELKAIAAEEGQEDQELGWFKAADLPKNIAEPALAGKRGEKFTVAMGMGEQTYEIMEIGKPTPKVKLAILAREVTPSSKTYSIIYNSAKQFVVNNNNAEALEAAAQEAGMTVIPQYNLTATTDKVGQLKASRPIVRWAFEAKEGAVSDVFECGQQFVVAALTEVNDGEYRPLNAVRAELTYEATNNAKAEYIKKELKGVESLEKAAEIMGQQIQHVEHVTLNDSRFGNAGMEPAVIGAAVAQGENVLSEPIQGNMGVFVVKTGVSYKQEGGSFDAESEKAQLASRFAYLPYQAIQLMEDKAEVTDNRANFQ
;
A
#
# COMPACT_ATOMS: atom_id res chain seq x y z
N MET A 1 -33.02 -72.97 2.98
CA MET A 1 -33.59 -72.58 4.27
C MET A 1 -32.61 -72.71 5.48
N ALA A 2 -31.46 -73.39 5.31
CA ALA A 2 -30.49 -73.63 6.41
C ALA A 2 -29.61 -72.40 6.78
N SER A 3 -29.49 -71.40 5.90
CA SER A 3 -28.60 -70.21 6.11
C SER A 3 -29.25 -69.16 6.98
N LEU A 4 -30.58 -68.97 6.86
CA LEU A 4 -31.33 -67.96 7.69
C LEU A 4 -31.45 -68.44 9.15
N GLN A 5 -31.45 -69.70 9.44
CA GLN A 5 -31.54 -70.23 10.79
C GLN A 5 -30.20 -70.19 11.53
N ARG A 6 -29.06 -70.19 10.81
CA ARG A 6 -27.71 -69.92 11.39
C ARG A 6 -27.53 -68.48 11.77
N ILE A 7 -28.06 -67.55 10.95
CA ILE A 7 -28.01 -66.12 11.23
C ILE A 7 -28.83 -65.76 12.50
N ARG A 8 -30.00 -66.43 12.65
CA ARG A 8 -30.87 -66.21 13.83
C ARG A 8 -30.29 -66.74 15.12
N ASN A 9 -29.49 -67.84 15.07
CA ASN A 9 -28.82 -68.42 16.24
C ASN A 9 -27.59 -67.62 16.70
N HIS A 10 -27.08 -66.70 15.88
CA HIS A 10 -25.99 -65.77 16.21
C HIS A 10 -26.44 -64.31 16.29
N GLY A 11 -27.74 -64.08 16.51
CA GLY A 11 -28.29 -62.71 16.58
C GLY A 11 -27.61 -61.81 17.62
N ALA A 12 -27.26 -62.39 18.76
CA ALA A 12 -26.50 -61.63 19.80
C ALA A 12 -25.09 -61.27 19.33
N LEU A 13 -24.42 -62.14 18.56
CA LEU A 13 -23.10 -61.86 17.98
C LEU A 13 -23.18 -60.80 16.88
N LEU A 14 -24.23 -60.82 16.08
CA LEU A 14 -24.48 -59.85 15.01
C LEU A 14 -24.79 -58.48 15.59
N ILE A 15 -25.59 -58.41 16.65
CA ILE A 15 -25.85 -57.16 17.40
C ILE A 15 -24.55 -56.62 18.04
N ALA A 16 -23.70 -57.48 18.58
CA ALA A 16 -22.43 -57.09 19.15
C ALA A 16 -21.45 -56.54 18.08
N ILE A 17 -21.39 -57.17 16.88
CA ILE A 17 -20.56 -56.70 15.76
C ILE A 17 -21.07 -55.35 15.20
N VAL A 18 -22.39 -55.21 15.04
CA VAL A 18 -23.00 -53.96 14.58
C VAL A 18 -22.84 -52.86 15.64
N GLY A 19 -23.00 -53.22 16.92
CA GLY A 19 -22.72 -52.31 18.03
C GLY A 19 -21.28 -51.85 18.10
N LEU A 20 -20.32 -52.75 17.90
CA LEU A 20 -18.89 -52.46 17.82
C LEU A 20 -18.55 -51.62 16.57
N ALA A 21 -19.17 -51.87 15.45
CA ALA A 21 -19.00 -51.07 14.22
C ALA A 21 -19.59 -49.65 14.37
N MET A 22 -20.77 -49.53 15.03
CA MET A 22 -21.33 -48.20 15.39
C MET A 22 -20.46 -47.48 16.41
N LEU A 23 -19.92 -48.18 17.40
CA LEU A 23 -19.04 -47.61 18.40
C LEU A 23 -17.71 -47.19 17.78
N ALA A 24 -17.16 -47.96 16.84
CA ALA A 24 -15.96 -47.61 16.07
C ALA A 24 -16.24 -46.40 15.13
N PHE A 25 -17.43 -46.32 14.55
CA PHE A 25 -17.87 -45.16 13.76
C PHE A 25 -18.04 -43.89 14.63
N ILE A 26 -18.70 -44.01 15.79
CA ILE A 26 -18.86 -42.93 16.74
C ILE A 26 -17.51 -42.51 17.35
N LEU A 27 -16.62 -43.44 17.66
CA LEU A 27 -15.25 -43.16 18.10
C LEU A 27 -14.39 -42.58 16.98
N GLY A 28 -14.58 -43.05 15.75
CA GLY A 28 -13.95 -42.44 14.55
C GLY A 28 -14.41 -41.02 14.30
N ASP A 29 -15.69 -40.77 14.44
CA ASP A 29 -16.28 -39.45 14.33
C ASP A 29 -15.88 -38.53 15.53
N PHE A 30 -15.76 -39.10 16.74
CA PHE A 30 -15.28 -38.40 17.93
C PHE A 30 -13.78 -38.15 17.88
N LEU A 31 -12.98 -39.05 17.31
CA LEU A 31 -11.54 -38.85 17.07
C LEU A 31 -11.31 -37.89 15.87
N ASN A 32 -12.20 -37.90 14.89
CA ASN A 32 -12.22 -36.92 13.81
C ASN A 32 -12.76 -35.56 14.28
N SER A 33 -13.68 -35.55 15.25
CA SER A 33 -14.16 -34.34 15.96
C SER A 33 -13.15 -33.82 16.95
N GLY A 34 -12.23 -34.66 17.46
CA GLY A 34 -11.05 -34.24 18.24
C GLY A 34 -10.08 -33.39 17.42
N SER A 35 -10.09 -33.53 16.09
CA SER A 35 -9.45 -32.58 15.18
C SER A 35 -10.14 -31.21 15.16
N SER A 36 -11.40 -31.11 15.60
CA SER A 36 -12.13 -29.84 15.68
C SER A 36 -11.64 -28.93 16.81
N PHE A 37 -11.01 -29.47 17.84
CA PHE A 37 -10.35 -28.65 18.87
C PHE A 37 -9.03 -28.03 18.36
N PHE A 38 -8.30 -28.73 17.50
CA PHE A 38 -7.14 -28.21 16.78
C PHE A 38 -7.54 -27.40 15.52
N ASN A 39 -8.72 -27.65 14.93
CA ASN A 39 -9.25 -26.86 13.83
C ASN A 39 -9.89 -25.54 14.26
N ARG A 40 -10.30 -25.37 15.53
CA ARG A 40 -10.84 -24.08 16.02
C ARG A 40 -9.86 -22.92 15.89
N SER A 41 -8.56 -23.16 15.96
CA SER A 41 -7.55 -22.14 15.66
C SER A 41 -7.39 -21.86 14.16
N ARG A 42 -7.82 -22.79 13.29
CA ARG A 42 -7.80 -22.64 11.83
C ARG A 42 -9.04 -21.94 11.28
N GLU A 43 -10.10 -21.74 12.07
CA GLU A 43 -11.30 -21.03 11.65
C GLU A 43 -11.22 -19.52 11.85
N ASN A 44 -10.21 -19.03 12.60
CA ASN A 44 -10.05 -17.62 12.89
C ASN A 44 -8.83 -17.05 12.14
N VAL A 45 -9.11 -16.12 11.24
CA VAL A 45 -8.09 -15.37 10.48
C VAL A 45 -7.26 -14.46 11.40
N GLY A 46 -7.83 -14.08 12.54
CA GLY A 46 -7.12 -13.34 13.57
C GLY A 46 -7.97 -13.04 14.80
N VAL A 47 -7.35 -12.35 15.75
CA VAL A 47 -8.00 -11.85 16.97
C VAL A 47 -7.54 -10.41 17.19
N VAL A 48 -8.47 -9.49 17.42
CA VAL A 48 -8.18 -8.08 17.72
C VAL A 48 -8.92 -7.70 19.00
N GLU A 49 -8.19 -7.22 20.02
CA GLU A 49 -8.76 -6.85 21.33
C GLU A 49 -9.65 -7.95 21.92
N GLY A 50 -9.23 -9.23 21.79
CA GLY A 50 -9.97 -10.40 22.25
C GLY A 50 -11.15 -10.84 21.36
N GLN A 51 -11.53 -10.06 20.34
CA GLN A 51 -12.58 -10.41 19.38
C GLN A 51 -12.00 -11.21 18.22
N LYS A 52 -12.64 -12.35 17.91
CA LYS A 52 -12.21 -13.25 16.85
C LYS A 52 -12.77 -12.83 15.50
N ILE A 53 -11.91 -12.83 14.48
CA ILE A 53 -12.30 -12.64 13.09
C ILE A 53 -12.41 -14.02 12.45
N HIS A 54 -13.63 -14.47 12.17
CA HIS A 54 -13.87 -15.76 11.52
C HIS A 54 -13.50 -15.71 10.03
N TYR A 55 -13.00 -16.83 9.50
CA TYR A 55 -12.64 -16.96 8.09
C TYR A 55 -13.78 -16.58 7.16
N THR A 56 -15.01 -17.04 7.46
CA THR A 56 -16.19 -16.71 6.67
C THR A 56 -16.53 -15.23 6.65
N GLU A 57 -16.33 -14.54 7.77
CA GLU A 57 -16.55 -13.09 7.89
C GLU A 57 -15.48 -12.31 7.11
N TYR A 58 -14.23 -12.75 7.20
CA TYR A 58 -13.13 -12.14 6.46
C TYR A 58 -13.28 -12.31 4.94
N GLU A 59 -13.63 -13.54 4.47
CA GLU A 59 -13.90 -13.80 3.05
C GLU A 59 -15.07 -12.98 2.53
N ALA A 60 -16.17 -12.92 3.28
CA ALA A 60 -17.32 -12.09 2.91
C ALA A 60 -16.96 -10.59 2.78
N ALA A 61 -16.13 -10.07 3.68
CA ALA A 61 -15.65 -8.70 3.59
C ALA A 61 -14.70 -8.47 2.41
N LYS A 62 -13.85 -9.46 2.10
CA LYS A 62 -12.97 -9.43 0.93
C LYS A 62 -13.76 -9.43 -0.37
N ASP A 63 -14.76 -10.31 -0.48
CA ASP A 63 -15.63 -10.40 -1.66
C ASP A 63 -16.43 -9.10 -1.82
N GLN A 64 -16.94 -8.55 -0.71
CA GLN A 64 -17.64 -7.26 -0.71
C GLN A 64 -16.74 -6.13 -1.23
N LEU A 65 -15.51 -6.01 -0.72
CA LEU A 65 -14.58 -4.97 -1.17
C LEU A 65 -14.15 -5.19 -2.62
N THR A 66 -13.99 -6.43 -3.06
CA THR A 66 -13.70 -6.76 -4.47
C THR A 66 -14.82 -6.25 -5.39
N GLU A 67 -16.10 -6.45 -5.02
CA GLU A 67 -17.23 -5.92 -5.79
C GLU A 67 -17.25 -4.37 -5.81
N VAL A 68 -16.90 -3.73 -4.70
CA VAL A 68 -16.76 -2.26 -4.66
C VAL A 68 -15.69 -1.79 -5.66
N TYR A 69 -14.52 -2.47 -5.70
CA TYR A 69 -13.46 -2.14 -6.64
C TYR A 69 -13.90 -2.34 -8.11
N LYS A 70 -14.66 -3.41 -8.41
CA LYS A 70 -15.22 -3.63 -9.76
C LYS A 70 -16.16 -2.51 -10.18
N ILE A 71 -17.08 -2.12 -9.29
CA ILE A 71 -18.05 -1.05 -9.55
C ILE A 71 -17.33 0.29 -9.79
N GLU A 72 -16.34 0.63 -8.98
CA GLU A 72 -15.66 1.91 -9.06
C GLU A 72 -14.69 2.02 -10.23
N SER A 73 -14.00 0.93 -10.57
CA SER A 73 -13.01 0.90 -11.65
C SER A 73 -13.60 0.53 -13.02
N GLY A 74 -14.79 -0.09 -13.07
CA GLY A 74 -15.37 -0.67 -14.27
C GLY A 74 -14.64 -1.93 -14.78
N ARG A 75 -13.70 -2.48 -13.99
CA ARG A 75 -12.94 -3.69 -14.33
C ARG A 75 -13.65 -4.92 -13.78
N THR A 76 -13.53 -6.04 -14.50
CA THR A 76 -14.14 -7.31 -14.10
C THR A 76 -13.18 -8.24 -13.37
N ASP A 77 -11.88 -8.06 -13.57
CA ASP A 77 -10.81 -8.87 -12.97
C ASP A 77 -9.67 -7.98 -12.47
N PHE A 78 -8.90 -8.52 -11.55
CA PHE A 78 -7.76 -7.86 -10.92
C PHE A 78 -6.55 -8.81 -10.92
N ASP A 79 -5.36 -8.22 -10.93
CA ASP A 79 -4.12 -8.95 -10.73
C ASP A 79 -3.90 -9.30 -9.24
N GLU A 80 -2.91 -10.13 -8.96
CA GLU A 80 -2.59 -10.55 -7.60
C GLU A 80 -2.17 -9.37 -6.70
N ASP A 81 -1.53 -8.34 -7.25
CA ASP A 81 -1.16 -7.15 -6.48
C ASP A 81 -2.41 -6.40 -5.99
N ALA A 82 -3.44 -6.28 -6.83
CA ALA A 82 -4.72 -5.68 -6.45
C ALA A 82 -5.47 -6.53 -5.41
N TYR A 83 -5.50 -7.86 -5.58
CA TYR A 83 -6.07 -8.75 -4.56
C TYR A 83 -5.33 -8.69 -3.23
N SER A 84 -4.00 -8.55 -3.25
CA SER A 84 -3.19 -8.33 -2.06
C SER A 84 -3.57 -7.03 -1.34
N GLN A 85 -3.74 -5.94 -2.08
CA GLN A 85 -4.21 -4.67 -1.52
C GLN A 85 -5.60 -4.80 -0.88
N ILE A 86 -6.54 -5.49 -1.55
CA ILE A 86 -7.88 -5.75 -1.02
C ILE A 86 -7.80 -6.54 0.31
N ARG A 87 -7.01 -7.62 0.36
CA ARG A 87 -6.80 -8.40 1.59
C ARG A 87 -6.28 -7.55 2.74
N ASN A 88 -5.28 -6.72 2.48
CA ASN A 88 -4.70 -5.85 3.49
C ASN A 88 -5.67 -4.75 3.94
N GLN A 89 -6.41 -4.16 3.02
CA GLN A 89 -7.41 -3.14 3.35
C GLN A 89 -8.54 -3.72 4.21
N VAL A 90 -9.03 -4.92 3.91
CA VAL A 90 -10.03 -5.62 4.73
C VAL A 90 -9.48 -5.91 6.12
N TRP A 91 -8.25 -6.40 6.22
CA TRP A 91 -7.62 -6.65 7.51
C TRP A 91 -7.50 -5.38 8.34
N ASN A 92 -6.96 -4.31 7.75
CA ASN A 92 -6.80 -3.03 8.44
C ASN A 92 -8.16 -2.46 8.88
N MET A 93 -9.21 -2.65 8.09
CA MET A 93 -10.57 -2.26 8.46
C MET A 93 -11.06 -3.03 9.69
N PHE A 94 -10.78 -4.33 9.82
CA PHE A 94 -11.11 -5.10 11.02
C PHE A 94 -10.30 -4.65 12.24
N VAL A 95 -8.99 -4.44 12.07
CA VAL A 95 -8.12 -3.96 13.15
C VAL A 95 -8.61 -2.62 13.67
N MET A 96 -8.87 -1.67 12.77
CA MET A 96 -9.37 -0.34 13.13
C MET A 96 -10.75 -0.42 13.81
N ASP A 97 -11.72 -1.11 13.20
CA ASP A 97 -13.10 -1.20 13.73
C ASP A 97 -13.09 -1.81 15.15
N TYR A 98 -12.39 -2.92 15.35
CA TYR A 98 -12.39 -3.63 16.63
C TYR A 98 -11.60 -2.89 17.70
N THR A 99 -10.46 -2.27 17.34
CA THR A 99 -9.67 -1.44 18.26
C THR A 99 -10.47 -0.23 18.72
N LEU A 100 -11.06 0.52 17.78
CA LEU A 100 -11.86 1.69 18.10
C LEU A 100 -13.08 1.31 18.95
N ARG A 101 -13.77 0.22 18.61
CA ARG A 101 -14.94 -0.28 19.38
C ARG A 101 -14.56 -0.65 20.80
N ALA A 102 -13.50 -1.43 20.98
CA ALA A 102 -13.05 -1.86 22.31
C ALA A 102 -12.69 -0.67 23.20
N GLN A 103 -12.14 0.40 22.63
CA GLN A 103 -11.87 1.62 23.40
C GLN A 103 -13.14 2.46 23.61
N ALA A 104 -14.02 2.55 22.60
CA ALA A 104 -15.28 3.28 22.67
C ALA A 104 -16.19 2.75 23.80
N GLU A 105 -16.30 1.44 23.93
CA GLU A 105 -17.05 0.79 25.01
C GLU A 105 -16.54 1.20 26.40
N LYS A 106 -15.23 1.33 26.59
CA LYS A 106 -14.63 1.72 27.89
C LYS A 106 -15.03 3.14 28.32
N ILE A 107 -15.29 4.03 27.38
CA ILE A 107 -15.61 5.44 27.64
C ILE A 107 -17.09 5.78 27.36
N GLY A 108 -17.90 4.79 27.00
CA GLY A 108 -19.31 4.98 26.68
C GLY A 108 -19.58 5.77 25.39
N MET A 109 -18.65 5.73 24.42
CA MET A 109 -18.80 6.36 23.12
C MET A 109 -19.45 5.39 22.15
N ASP A 110 -20.47 5.83 21.41
CA ASP A 110 -21.14 5.03 20.38
C ASP A 110 -21.60 5.94 19.23
N ILE A 111 -22.05 5.32 18.15
CA ILE A 111 -22.73 5.97 17.03
C ILE A 111 -24.14 5.43 16.98
N THR A 112 -25.10 6.31 17.28
CA THR A 112 -26.51 5.93 17.26
C THR A 112 -27.02 5.71 15.83
N PRO A 113 -28.11 4.93 15.64
CA PRO A 113 -28.71 4.77 14.31
C PRO A 113 -29.16 6.11 13.70
N ASP A 114 -29.61 7.07 14.51
CA ASP A 114 -30.01 8.40 14.03
C ASP A 114 -28.77 9.20 13.54
N GLU A 115 -27.65 9.15 14.27
CA GLU A 115 -26.39 9.75 13.81
C GLU A 115 -25.92 9.13 12.49
N LEU A 116 -25.95 7.81 12.37
CA LEU A 116 -25.55 7.13 11.14
C LEU A 116 -26.46 7.50 9.98
N THR A 117 -27.76 7.61 10.21
CA THR A 117 -28.74 8.05 9.22
C THR A 117 -28.45 9.48 8.77
N GLU A 118 -28.16 10.40 9.70
CA GLU A 118 -27.77 11.78 9.36
C GLU A 118 -26.51 11.84 8.51
N LEU A 119 -25.50 11.01 8.83
CA LEU A 119 -24.25 10.93 8.09
C LEU A 119 -24.40 10.32 6.69
N CYS A 120 -25.39 9.48 6.49
CA CYS A 120 -25.62 8.79 5.22
C CYS A 120 -26.59 9.53 4.30
N ILE A 121 -27.68 10.06 4.83
CA ILE A 121 -28.79 10.66 4.05
C ILE A 121 -29.36 11.95 4.66
N GLY A 122 -28.70 12.51 5.67
CA GLY A 122 -29.12 13.77 6.33
C GLY A 122 -28.58 15.03 5.65
N GLU A 123 -28.51 16.13 6.40
CA GLU A 123 -27.93 17.40 5.91
C GLU A 123 -26.41 17.39 5.94
N ASN A 124 -25.82 16.68 6.89
CA ASN A 124 -24.37 16.60 7.11
C ASN A 124 -23.80 15.28 6.61
N VAL A 125 -24.03 14.98 5.33
CA VAL A 125 -23.54 13.74 4.72
C VAL A 125 -22.04 13.62 4.82
N HIS A 126 -21.58 12.44 5.22
CA HIS A 126 -20.17 12.14 5.40
C HIS A 126 -19.38 12.26 4.09
N GLN A 127 -18.15 12.79 4.17
CA GLN A 127 -17.29 13.06 2.99
C GLN A 127 -17.04 11.79 2.16
N LEU A 128 -16.92 10.62 2.76
CA LEU A 128 -16.71 9.35 2.06
C LEU A 128 -17.80 9.04 1.03
N LEU A 129 -19.04 9.49 1.22
CA LEU A 129 -20.13 9.25 0.29
C LEU A 129 -20.21 10.30 -0.82
N ARG A 130 -19.79 11.53 -0.53
CA ARG A 130 -19.93 12.66 -1.47
C ARG A 130 -19.16 12.48 -2.79
N GLY A 131 -18.08 11.70 -2.78
CA GLY A 131 -17.26 11.43 -3.95
C GLY A 131 -17.64 10.19 -4.76
N ARG A 132 -18.76 9.51 -4.44
CA ARG A 132 -19.11 8.23 -5.06
C ARG A 132 -20.11 8.42 -6.18
N ARG A 133 -19.75 8.05 -7.42
CA ARG A 133 -20.60 8.21 -8.61
C ARG A 133 -22.00 7.60 -8.43
N ALA A 134 -22.10 6.45 -7.78
CA ALA A 134 -23.38 5.78 -7.52
C ALA A 134 -24.33 6.56 -6.60
N PHE A 135 -23.87 7.61 -5.92
CA PHE A 135 -24.62 8.44 -4.99
C PHE A 135 -24.78 9.87 -5.49
N MET A 136 -24.40 10.13 -6.74
CA MET A 136 -24.48 11.44 -7.36
C MET A 136 -25.74 11.57 -8.22
N ASP A 137 -26.21 12.79 -8.37
CA ASP A 137 -27.22 13.17 -9.36
C ASP A 137 -26.56 13.38 -10.75
N GLU A 138 -27.37 13.79 -11.70
CA GLU A 138 -26.97 14.07 -13.07
C GLU A 138 -25.93 15.21 -13.16
N ASN A 139 -25.85 16.07 -12.16
CA ASN A 139 -24.90 17.18 -12.08
C ASN A 139 -23.55 16.75 -11.44
N GLY A 140 -23.40 15.47 -11.11
CA GLY A 140 -22.21 14.95 -10.45
C GLY A 140 -22.07 15.38 -8.98
N GLN A 141 -23.18 15.79 -8.35
CA GLN A 141 -23.22 16.13 -6.94
C GLN A 141 -23.93 15.04 -6.14
N TYR A 142 -23.50 14.85 -4.91
CA TYR A 142 -24.16 13.91 -4.00
C TYR A 142 -25.66 14.24 -3.87
N SER A 143 -26.52 13.27 -4.12
CA SER A 143 -27.97 13.41 -4.07
C SER A 143 -28.57 12.48 -3.00
N ARG A 144 -29.20 13.09 -1.99
CA ARG A 144 -29.95 12.36 -0.98
C ARG A 144 -31.08 11.52 -1.58
N GLU A 145 -31.75 12.08 -2.56
CA GLU A 145 -32.89 11.41 -3.21
C GLU A 145 -32.43 10.18 -4.00
N THR A 146 -31.29 10.29 -4.69
CA THR A 146 -30.67 9.13 -5.35
C THR A 146 -30.38 8.01 -4.37
N VAL A 147 -29.77 8.34 -3.22
CA VAL A 147 -29.43 7.33 -2.19
C VAL A 147 -30.69 6.76 -1.53
N LYS A 148 -31.71 7.58 -1.22
CA LYS A 148 -32.99 7.10 -0.68
C LYS A 148 -33.71 6.20 -1.67
N GLY A 149 -33.73 6.58 -2.97
CA GLY A 149 -34.28 5.77 -4.04
C GLY A 149 -33.58 4.41 -4.16
N LEU A 150 -32.24 4.41 -4.08
CA LEU A 150 -31.45 3.19 -4.08
C LEU A 150 -31.78 2.27 -2.90
N ILE A 151 -31.86 2.82 -1.68
CA ILE A 151 -32.21 2.05 -0.48
C ILE A 151 -33.62 1.48 -0.60
N ALA A 152 -34.59 2.27 -1.06
CA ALA A 152 -35.96 1.82 -1.26
C ALA A 152 -36.03 0.68 -2.30
N ALA A 153 -35.36 0.82 -3.43
CA ALA A 153 -35.28 -0.23 -4.46
C ALA A 153 -34.64 -1.53 -3.94
N ILE A 154 -33.59 -1.42 -3.12
CA ILE A 154 -32.96 -2.58 -2.45
C ILE A 154 -33.95 -3.27 -1.49
N GLN A 155 -34.80 -2.52 -0.80
CA GLN A 155 -35.77 -3.07 0.15
C GLN A 155 -36.98 -3.72 -0.53
N GLU A 156 -37.44 -3.13 -1.64
CA GLU A 156 -38.56 -3.66 -2.43
C GLU A 156 -38.19 -4.92 -3.20
N GLY A 157 -36.91 -4.97 -3.69
CA GLY A 157 -36.43 -6.06 -4.53
C GLY A 157 -37.08 -6.06 -5.93
N SER A 158 -36.86 -7.12 -6.71
CA SER A 158 -37.47 -7.29 -8.03
C SER A 158 -37.70 -8.77 -8.33
N ASP A 159 -38.81 -9.07 -9.01
CA ASP A 159 -39.11 -10.41 -9.54
C ASP A 159 -38.29 -10.74 -10.79
N ASP A 160 -37.75 -9.74 -11.49
CA ASP A 160 -36.82 -9.93 -12.61
C ASP A 160 -35.44 -10.34 -12.09
N ALA A 161 -34.92 -11.47 -12.58
CA ALA A 161 -33.67 -12.05 -12.10
C ALA A 161 -32.44 -11.15 -12.37
N ALA A 162 -32.39 -10.45 -13.52
CA ALA A 162 -31.29 -9.57 -13.87
C ALA A 162 -31.32 -8.29 -13.02
N GLN A 163 -32.51 -7.70 -12.87
CA GLN A 163 -32.69 -6.52 -12.01
C GLN A 163 -32.40 -6.85 -10.55
N ASN A 164 -32.82 -8.01 -10.06
CA ASN A 164 -32.53 -8.44 -8.69
C ASN A 164 -31.03 -8.66 -8.47
N ALA A 165 -30.28 -9.19 -9.46
CA ALA A 165 -28.83 -9.29 -9.37
C ALA A 165 -28.16 -7.91 -9.24
N ASN A 166 -28.60 -6.93 -10.03
CA ASN A 166 -28.10 -5.55 -9.94
C ASN A 166 -28.43 -4.92 -8.56
N LEU A 167 -29.62 -5.18 -8.01
CA LEU A 167 -30.00 -4.70 -6.68
C LEU A 167 -29.16 -5.35 -5.57
N GLN A 168 -28.79 -6.62 -5.68
CA GLN A 168 -27.89 -7.29 -4.75
C GLN A 168 -26.47 -6.68 -4.81
N GLN A 169 -25.98 -6.37 -6.00
CA GLN A 169 -24.70 -5.68 -6.16
C GLN A 169 -24.74 -4.28 -5.54
N ALA A 170 -25.81 -3.52 -5.80
CA ALA A 170 -26.02 -2.19 -5.22
C ALA A 170 -26.14 -2.26 -3.69
N LYS A 171 -26.79 -3.28 -3.13
CA LYS A 171 -26.86 -3.54 -1.70
C LYS A 171 -25.47 -3.81 -1.10
N THR A 172 -24.67 -4.66 -1.76
CA THR A 172 -23.29 -4.97 -1.34
C THR A 172 -22.44 -3.70 -1.28
N TYR A 173 -22.55 -2.86 -2.30
CA TYR A 173 -21.88 -1.56 -2.38
C TYR A 173 -22.33 -0.59 -1.28
N TRP A 174 -23.64 -0.46 -1.07
CA TRP A 174 -24.20 0.40 -0.03
C TRP A 174 -23.74 -0.01 1.38
N LEU A 175 -23.88 -1.29 1.73
CA LEU A 175 -23.51 -1.80 3.06
C LEU A 175 -22.01 -1.63 3.36
N TYR A 176 -21.15 -1.71 2.33
CA TYR A 176 -19.73 -1.40 2.50
C TYR A 176 -19.52 0.06 2.89
N TRP A 177 -20.11 0.99 2.16
CA TRP A 177 -19.93 2.42 2.43
C TRP A 177 -20.58 2.87 3.73
N GLU A 178 -21.72 2.33 4.09
CA GLU A 178 -22.36 2.57 5.40
C GLU A 178 -21.43 2.13 6.55
N LYS A 179 -20.83 0.93 6.45
CA LYS A 179 -19.84 0.45 7.42
C LYS A 179 -18.59 1.32 7.45
N ALA A 180 -18.07 1.72 6.28
CA ALA A 180 -16.91 2.60 6.18
C ALA A 180 -17.16 3.97 6.81
N VAL A 181 -18.33 4.56 6.59
CA VAL A 181 -18.76 5.82 7.25
C VAL A 181 -18.77 5.65 8.76
N ARG A 182 -19.34 4.57 9.28
CA ARG A 182 -19.40 4.30 10.72
C ARG A 182 -18.00 4.23 11.34
N ILE A 183 -17.06 3.51 10.70
CA ILE A 183 -15.69 3.38 11.20
C ILE A 183 -14.98 4.74 11.15
N SER A 184 -15.08 5.44 10.02
CA SER A 184 -14.45 6.76 9.84
C SER A 184 -14.99 7.79 10.84
N TYR A 185 -16.30 7.81 11.06
CA TYR A 185 -16.91 8.75 12.02
C TYR A 185 -16.55 8.42 13.47
N MET A 186 -16.41 7.14 13.82
CA MET A 186 -15.88 6.75 15.13
C MET A 186 -14.45 7.28 15.32
N GLN A 187 -13.61 7.18 14.29
CA GLN A 187 -12.27 7.75 14.30
C GLN A 187 -12.29 9.28 14.44
N GLU A 188 -13.22 9.96 13.76
CA GLU A 188 -13.42 11.41 13.88
C GLU A 188 -13.85 11.80 15.30
N LYS A 189 -14.77 11.07 15.92
CA LYS A 189 -15.17 11.28 17.32
C LYS A 189 -13.97 11.17 18.27
N TYR A 190 -13.12 10.15 18.10
CA TYR A 190 -11.89 10.03 18.87
C TYR A 190 -10.92 11.17 18.62
N THR A 191 -10.70 11.51 17.35
CA THR A 191 -9.83 12.63 16.97
C THR A 191 -10.31 13.93 17.62
N ALA A 192 -11.63 14.18 17.56
CA ALA A 192 -12.23 15.35 18.21
C ALA A 192 -12.07 15.31 19.73
N LEU A 193 -12.25 14.15 20.37
CA LEU A 193 -12.01 13.97 21.80
C LEU A 193 -10.59 14.35 22.17
N PHE A 194 -9.59 13.81 21.46
CA PHE A 194 -8.19 14.13 21.70
C PHE A 194 -7.87 15.60 21.44
N GLN A 195 -8.43 16.20 20.37
CA GLN A 195 -8.30 17.64 20.11
C GLN A 195 -8.85 18.48 21.27
N HIS A 196 -9.94 18.05 21.90
CA HIS A 196 -10.51 18.74 23.05
C HIS A 196 -9.72 18.54 24.36
N LEU A 197 -9.09 17.39 24.52
CA LEU A 197 -8.25 17.08 25.68
C LEU A 197 -6.87 17.75 25.60
N LEU A 198 -6.31 17.92 24.40
CA LEU A 198 -4.99 18.48 24.15
C LEU A 198 -5.02 20.01 23.93
N LYS A 199 -6.00 20.69 24.51
CA LYS A 199 -6.07 22.16 24.45
C LYS A 199 -5.04 22.80 25.38
N ALA A 200 -4.28 23.72 24.84
CA ALA A 200 -3.42 24.58 25.63
C ALA A 200 -4.26 25.47 26.58
N ASN A 201 -3.91 25.49 27.84
CA ASN A 201 -4.48 26.39 28.82
C ASN A 201 -3.65 27.69 28.95
N SER A 202 -4.06 28.61 29.80
CA SER A 202 -3.38 29.91 29.97
C SER A 202 -1.99 29.76 30.59
N LEU A 203 -1.78 28.73 31.46
CA LEU A 203 -0.47 28.48 32.06
C LEU A 203 0.49 27.89 31.01
N ASP A 204 0.01 26.99 30.15
CA ASP A 204 0.82 26.46 29.04
C ASP A 204 1.26 27.60 28.10
N ALA A 205 0.34 28.51 27.81
CA ALA A 205 0.60 29.69 26.98
C ALA A 205 1.65 30.61 27.63
N GLU A 206 1.51 30.90 28.92
CA GLU A 206 2.46 31.68 29.68
C GLU A 206 3.83 31.02 29.77
N TYR A 207 3.85 29.69 30.03
CA TYR A 207 5.08 28.91 30.07
C TYR A 207 5.81 28.90 28.73
N ALA A 208 5.09 28.67 27.66
CA ALA A 208 5.66 28.67 26.29
C ALA A 208 6.18 30.05 25.90
N PHE A 209 5.43 31.12 26.21
CA PHE A 209 5.85 32.51 25.98
C PHE A 209 7.12 32.82 26.76
N ASN A 210 7.14 32.57 28.08
CA ASN A 210 8.29 32.79 28.93
C ASN A 210 9.50 31.96 28.49
N GLY A 211 9.32 30.73 28.07
CA GLY A 211 10.38 29.86 27.57
C GLY A 211 11.04 30.37 26.27
N ARG A 212 10.34 31.20 25.48
CA ARG A 212 10.91 31.90 24.31
C ARG A 212 11.53 33.26 24.66
N GLN A 213 10.90 33.95 25.60
CA GLN A 213 11.31 35.32 25.96
C GLN A 213 12.52 35.34 26.87
N HIS A 214 12.66 34.36 27.73
CA HIS A 214 13.76 34.30 28.68
C HIS A 214 14.84 33.38 28.13
N GLY A 215 15.98 33.94 27.89
CA GLY A 215 17.16 33.25 27.46
C GLY A 215 18.38 33.67 28.26
N VAL A 216 19.47 33.00 27.98
CA VAL A 216 20.76 33.28 28.61
C VAL A 216 21.84 33.24 27.55
N SER A 217 22.81 34.16 27.64
CA SER A 217 24.07 34.00 26.92
C SER A 217 24.94 32.98 27.67
N ALA A 218 25.79 32.25 26.97
CA ALA A 218 26.67 31.29 27.61
C ALA A 218 27.99 31.15 26.86
N ASP A 219 29.04 31.07 27.64
CA ASP A 219 30.32 30.58 27.17
C ASP A 219 30.46 29.13 27.55
N TYR A 220 30.97 28.33 26.66
CA TYR A 220 31.09 26.89 26.90
C TYR A 220 32.36 26.29 26.31
N VAL A 221 32.78 25.19 26.89
CA VAL A 221 33.77 24.32 26.34
C VAL A 221 33.21 22.91 26.28
N MET A 222 33.51 22.19 25.20
CA MET A 222 33.01 20.81 24.96
C MET A 222 34.19 19.90 24.67
N GLN A 223 34.27 18.78 25.33
CA GLN A 223 35.15 17.69 24.94
C GLN A 223 34.34 16.63 24.20
N PRO A 224 34.52 16.51 22.88
CA PRO A 224 33.82 15.49 22.08
C PRO A 224 34.24 14.08 22.48
N TYR A 225 33.34 13.12 22.45
CA TYR A 225 33.65 11.71 22.75
C TYR A 225 34.68 11.12 21.80
N PHE A 226 34.69 11.53 20.52
CA PHE A 226 35.68 11.03 19.56
C PHE A 226 37.11 11.49 19.85
N SER A 227 37.31 12.56 20.66
CA SER A 227 38.64 13.03 21.06
C SER A 227 39.28 12.17 22.16
N VAL A 228 38.48 11.33 22.81
CA VAL A 228 38.95 10.42 23.87
C VAL A 228 39.18 9.03 23.27
N ALA A 229 40.41 8.52 23.38
CA ALA A 229 40.73 7.20 22.84
C ALA A 229 39.95 6.10 23.61
N ASP A 230 39.43 5.11 22.88
CA ASP A 230 38.67 4.00 23.46
C ASP A 230 39.49 3.18 24.46
N SER A 231 40.81 3.19 24.31
CA SER A 231 41.73 2.49 25.24
C SER A 231 41.78 3.08 26.65
N LEU A 232 41.28 4.32 26.84
CA LEU A 232 41.23 4.99 28.14
C LEU A 232 40.01 4.58 28.99
N VAL A 233 39.04 3.95 28.38
CA VAL A 233 37.80 3.53 29.01
C VAL A 233 37.59 2.02 28.90
N LYS A 234 36.84 1.46 29.80
CA LYS A 234 36.51 0.03 29.81
C LYS A 234 34.99 -0.11 29.81
N VAL A 235 34.48 -0.80 28.81
CA VAL A 235 33.09 -1.22 28.73
C VAL A 235 33.03 -2.71 29.05
N SER A 236 32.19 -3.07 30.01
CA SER A 236 31.97 -4.46 30.39
C SER A 236 30.72 -5.03 29.70
N GLU A 237 30.67 -6.37 29.60
CA GLU A 237 29.44 -7.07 29.21
C GLU A 237 28.23 -6.73 30.10
N GLY A 238 28.51 -6.38 31.37
CA GLY A 238 27.47 -5.94 32.30
C GLY A 238 26.83 -4.63 31.90
N ASP A 239 27.62 -3.67 31.39
CA ASP A 239 27.13 -2.35 30.96
C ASP A 239 26.26 -2.50 29.72
N ILE A 240 26.70 -3.29 28.74
CA ILE A 240 25.90 -3.57 27.51
C ILE A 240 24.58 -4.26 27.88
N LYS A 241 24.60 -5.27 28.76
CA LYS A 241 23.38 -5.93 29.24
C LYS A 241 22.45 -5.00 30.01
N LYS A 242 23.02 -4.04 30.76
CA LYS A 242 22.21 -3.03 31.48
C LYS A 242 21.50 -2.10 30.50
N LEU A 243 22.20 -1.58 29.52
CA LEU A 243 21.62 -0.74 28.45
C LEU A 243 20.54 -1.50 27.65
N TYR A 244 20.82 -2.75 27.26
CA TYR A 244 19.83 -3.60 26.61
C TYR A 244 18.53 -3.73 27.42
N LYS A 245 18.63 -3.92 28.74
CA LYS A 245 17.46 -3.99 29.62
C LYS A 245 16.71 -2.65 29.70
N GLN A 246 17.44 -1.53 29.71
CA GLN A 246 16.86 -0.19 29.76
C GLN A 246 16.09 0.14 28.47
N HIS A 247 16.65 -0.27 27.33
CA HIS A 247 16.07 -0.01 26.01
C HIS A 247 15.24 -1.17 25.46
N LYS A 248 14.94 -2.21 26.28
CA LYS A 248 14.32 -3.45 25.82
C LYS A 248 13.07 -3.23 24.98
N GLU A 249 12.18 -2.32 25.40
CA GLU A 249 10.94 -2.03 24.68
C GLU A 249 11.16 -1.40 23.28
N GLN A 250 12.29 -0.72 23.06
CA GLN A 250 12.68 -0.18 21.76
C GLN A 250 13.09 -1.29 20.78
N TYR A 251 13.47 -2.46 21.29
CA TYR A 251 13.88 -3.62 20.51
C TYR A 251 12.77 -4.63 20.27
N LYS A 252 11.53 -4.28 20.62
CA LYS A 252 10.36 -5.12 20.33
C LYS A 252 10.21 -5.32 18.82
N GLN A 253 9.98 -6.55 18.39
CA GLN A 253 9.84 -6.91 17.00
C GLN A 253 8.74 -7.95 16.80
N THR A 254 8.18 -7.98 15.60
CA THR A 254 7.37 -9.11 15.14
C THR A 254 8.30 -10.19 14.58
N PRO A 255 7.99 -11.49 14.74
CA PRO A 255 8.75 -12.56 14.10
C PRO A 255 8.97 -12.27 12.61
N ASN A 256 10.22 -12.31 12.18
CA ASN A 256 10.59 -11.95 10.82
C ASN A 256 11.71 -12.82 10.26
N ARG A 257 11.89 -12.74 8.95
CA ARG A 257 12.92 -13.43 8.18
C ARG A 257 13.73 -12.43 7.36
N ALA A 258 14.99 -12.75 7.13
CA ALA A 258 15.78 -12.10 6.09
C ALA A 258 16.16 -13.12 5.03
N ILE A 259 16.06 -12.73 3.77
CA ILE A 259 16.46 -13.55 2.63
C ILE A 259 17.40 -12.76 1.71
N LYS A 260 18.16 -13.49 0.93
CA LYS A 260 18.79 -12.98 -0.28
C LYS A 260 18.23 -13.74 -1.47
N TYR A 261 17.97 -13.08 -2.58
CA TYR A 261 17.46 -13.77 -3.76
C TYR A 261 18.18 -13.33 -5.03
N ILE A 262 18.10 -14.20 -6.03
CA ILE A 262 18.54 -13.95 -7.40
C ILE A 262 17.36 -14.18 -8.34
N ALA A 263 17.33 -13.46 -9.46
CA ALA A 263 16.29 -13.55 -10.46
C ALA A 263 16.85 -13.95 -11.82
N PHE A 264 16.10 -14.77 -12.54
CA PHE A 264 16.33 -15.16 -13.93
C PHE A 264 15.19 -14.60 -14.76
N ASP A 265 15.47 -13.61 -15.58
CA ASP A 265 14.46 -12.96 -16.40
C ASP A 265 13.94 -13.90 -17.49
N ILE A 266 12.60 -13.97 -17.62
CA ILE A 266 11.93 -14.76 -18.65
C ILE A 266 11.78 -13.87 -19.88
N VAL A 267 12.84 -13.83 -20.70
CA VAL A 267 12.90 -13.02 -21.93
C VAL A 267 12.86 -13.91 -23.17
N PRO A 268 12.32 -13.42 -24.29
CA PRO A 268 12.33 -14.16 -25.54
C PRO A 268 13.74 -14.49 -26.02
N SER A 269 13.91 -15.68 -26.59
CA SER A 269 15.15 -16.11 -27.21
C SER A 269 15.21 -15.68 -28.69
N GLU A 270 16.40 -15.76 -29.31
CA GLU A 270 16.54 -15.54 -30.75
C GLU A 270 15.63 -16.45 -31.61
N ASP A 271 15.36 -17.67 -31.14
CA ASP A 271 14.42 -18.59 -31.82
C ASP A 271 12.98 -18.05 -31.78
N ASP A 272 12.58 -17.38 -30.68
CA ASP A 272 11.26 -16.79 -30.52
C ASP A 272 11.09 -15.59 -31.46
N PHE A 273 12.10 -14.73 -31.58
CA PHE A 273 12.13 -13.62 -32.55
C PHE A 273 11.98 -14.15 -33.98
N LYS A 274 12.78 -15.15 -34.36
CA LYS A 274 12.68 -15.76 -35.69
C LYS A 274 11.30 -16.39 -35.95
N ALA A 275 10.75 -17.08 -34.96
CA ALA A 275 9.45 -17.72 -35.13
C ALA A 275 8.31 -16.71 -35.33
N ALA A 276 8.36 -15.56 -34.63
CA ALA A 276 7.40 -14.47 -34.81
C ALA A 276 7.53 -13.82 -36.18
N GLU A 277 8.76 -13.53 -36.63
CA GLU A 277 9.04 -12.99 -37.95
C GLU A 277 8.59 -13.95 -39.08
N GLU A 278 8.98 -15.23 -39.00
CA GLU A 278 8.62 -16.25 -39.98
C GLU A 278 7.11 -16.47 -40.08
N LEU A 279 6.36 -16.29 -38.98
CA LEU A 279 4.91 -16.32 -39.01
C LEU A 279 4.35 -15.22 -39.92
N LEU A 280 4.80 -13.97 -39.74
CA LEU A 280 4.35 -12.85 -40.56
C LEU A 280 4.80 -13.01 -42.01
N VAL A 281 6.01 -13.49 -42.25
CA VAL A 281 6.52 -13.77 -43.61
C VAL A 281 5.62 -14.78 -44.33
N ARG A 282 5.18 -15.85 -43.66
CA ARG A 282 4.27 -16.84 -44.26
C ARG A 282 2.89 -16.26 -44.57
N LEU A 283 2.41 -15.35 -43.74
CA LEU A 283 1.09 -14.74 -43.90
C LEU A 283 1.09 -13.52 -44.83
N GLN A 284 2.25 -13.00 -45.19
CA GLN A 284 2.40 -11.76 -45.92
C GLN A 284 1.63 -11.74 -47.26
N ASP A 285 1.77 -12.80 -48.06
CA ASP A 285 1.09 -12.88 -49.37
C ASP A 285 -0.43 -13.01 -49.22
N GLU A 286 -0.87 -13.83 -48.24
CA GLU A 286 -2.28 -13.96 -47.93
C GLU A 286 -2.86 -12.65 -47.43
N PHE A 287 -2.19 -11.99 -46.48
CA PHE A 287 -2.62 -10.70 -45.93
C PHE A 287 -2.69 -9.59 -46.98
N LYS A 288 -1.77 -9.60 -47.96
CA LYS A 288 -1.78 -8.63 -49.08
C LYS A 288 -2.91 -8.83 -50.06
N THR A 289 -3.36 -10.08 -50.28
CA THR A 289 -4.26 -10.44 -51.36
C THR A 289 -5.67 -10.84 -50.96
N THR A 290 -5.86 -11.27 -49.71
CA THR A 290 -7.17 -11.73 -49.23
C THR A 290 -8.26 -10.67 -49.34
N GLU A 291 -9.50 -11.12 -49.64
CA GLU A 291 -10.70 -10.29 -49.58
C GLU A 291 -11.20 -10.15 -48.13
N ASP A 292 -11.05 -11.21 -47.32
CA ASP A 292 -11.43 -11.21 -45.89
C ASP A 292 -10.20 -11.01 -44.99
N VAL A 293 -9.75 -9.75 -44.93
CA VAL A 293 -8.61 -9.36 -44.07
C VAL A 293 -8.93 -9.53 -42.59
N SER A 294 -10.22 -9.36 -42.22
CA SER A 294 -10.62 -9.49 -40.82
C SER A 294 -10.40 -10.89 -40.27
N LEU A 295 -10.67 -11.91 -41.09
CA LEU A 295 -10.43 -13.29 -40.72
C LEU A 295 -8.93 -13.57 -40.51
N VAL A 296 -8.08 -13.13 -41.44
CA VAL A 296 -6.61 -13.35 -41.33
C VAL A 296 -6.06 -12.66 -40.11
N VAL A 297 -6.43 -11.39 -39.85
CA VAL A 297 -5.97 -10.65 -38.67
C VAL A 297 -6.48 -11.28 -37.39
N ASN A 298 -7.78 -11.50 -37.26
CA ASN A 298 -8.37 -12.00 -36.02
C ASN A 298 -7.93 -13.45 -35.66
N THR A 299 -7.45 -14.21 -36.67
CA THR A 299 -6.94 -15.57 -36.44
C THR A 299 -5.45 -15.60 -36.06
N ASN A 300 -4.64 -14.64 -36.56
CA ASN A 300 -3.18 -14.76 -36.52
C ASN A 300 -2.48 -13.58 -35.84
N SER A 301 -3.19 -12.50 -35.50
CA SER A 301 -2.63 -11.29 -34.90
C SER A 301 -2.97 -11.19 -33.42
N ASP A 302 -2.08 -10.58 -32.66
CA ASP A 302 -2.33 -10.23 -31.27
C ASP A 302 -3.20 -8.96 -31.14
N ILE A 303 -3.37 -8.23 -32.26
CA ILE A 303 -4.28 -7.07 -32.35
C ILE A 303 -5.46 -7.47 -33.23
N MET A 304 -6.68 -7.36 -32.70
CA MET A 304 -7.90 -7.66 -33.45
C MET A 304 -8.21 -6.54 -34.44
N TYR A 305 -8.75 -6.92 -35.62
CA TYR A 305 -9.24 -5.95 -36.59
C TYR A 305 -10.55 -5.32 -36.11
N ASP A 306 -10.54 -4.04 -35.84
CA ASP A 306 -11.69 -3.26 -35.35
C ASP A 306 -12.33 -2.33 -36.38
N GLY A 307 -11.71 -2.19 -37.54
CA GLY A 307 -12.18 -1.37 -38.65
C GLY A 307 -12.28 0.13 -38.36
N ARG A 308 -11.58 0.62 -37.34
CA ARG A 308 -11.64 2.03 -36.93
C ARG A 308 -10.98 2.97 -37.91
N ASP A 309 -11.44 4.22 -37.88
CA ASP A 309 -10.90 5.32 -38.66
C ASP A 309 -9.74 5.98 -37.89
N TYR A 310 -8.51 5.78 -38.36
CA TYR A 310 -7.32 6.40 -37.75
C TYR A 310 -7.14 7.82 -38.30
N SER A 311 -6.78 8.75 -37.43
CA SER A 311 -6.23 10.06 -37.83
C SER A 311 -4.70 10.02 -37.72
N GLU A 312 -4.03 11.10 -38.17
CA GLU A 312 -2.58 11.23 -37.96
C GLU A 312 -2.13 11.20 -36.48
N GLU A 313 -3.03 11.52 -35.54
CA GLU A 313 -2.77 11.50 -34.12
C GLU A 313 -2.98 10.11 -33.49
N THR A 314 -3.88 9.29 -34.07
CA THR A 314 -4.31 8.01 -33.48
C THR A 314 -3.74 6.78 -34.16
N VAL A 315 -3.14 6.93 -35.33
CA VAL A 315 -2.46 5.85 -36.05
C VAL A 315 -1.18 5.45 -35.28
N PRO A 316 -0.84 4.16 -35.18
CA PRO A 316 0.43 3.75 -34.58
C PRO A 316 1.60 4.42 -35.30
N ALA A 317 2.56 4.94 -34.52
CA ALA A 317 3.63 5.81 -35.01
C ALA A 317 4.40 5.20 -36.20
N GLN A 318 4.70 3.91 -36.12
CA GLN A 318 5.42 3.15 -37.17
C GLN A 318 4.68 3.11 -38.53
N PHE A 319 3.36 3.31 -38.57
CA PHE A 319 2.56 3.29 -39.81
C PHE A 319 2.13 4.67 -40.28
N LYS A 320 2.44 5.74 -39.53
CA LYS A 320 1.95 7.08 -39.80
C LYS A 320 2.35 7.61 -41.18
N GLU A 321 3.65 7.54 -41.52
CA GLU A 321 4.16 8.00 -42.80
C GLU A 321 3.57 7.21 -43.97
N PHE A 322 3.42 5.89 -43.80
CA PHE A 322 2.80 5.02 -44.82
C PHE A 322 1.33 5.32 -45.00
N ALA A 323 0.56 5.42 -43.92
CA ALA A 323 -0.89 5.57 -43.94
C ALA A 323 -1.35 6.89 -44.53
N PHE A 324 -0.60 7.96 -44.30
CA PHE A 324 -0.91 9.33 -44.78
C PHE A 324 0.02 9.80 -45.92
N ALA A 325 0.74 8.88 -46.56
CA ALA A 325 1.55 9.20 -47.73
C ALA A 325 0.71 9.79 -48.87
N LYS A 326 1.30 10.72 -49.62
CA LYS A 326 0.65 11.29 -50.79
C LYS A 326 0.42 10.20 -51.86
N GLY A 327 -0.83 9.85 -52.09
CA GLY A 327 -1.24 8.82 -53.08
C GLY A 327 -1.48 7.45 -52.45
N ALA A 328 -1.47 7.33 -51.09
CA ALA A 328 -1.88 6.13 -50.38
C ALA A 328 -3.32 5.71 -50.80
N LYS A 329 -3.49 4.42 -51.07
CA LYS A 329 -4.77 3.86 -51.58
C LYS A 329 -5.06 2.50 -50.93
N ALA A 330 -6.33 2.12 -50.98
CA ALA A 330 -6.76 0.80 -50.54
C ALA A 330 -5.97 -0.32 -51.25
N GLY A 331 -5.52 -1.30 -50.49
CA GLY A 331 -4.68 -2.42 -50.94
C GLY A 331 -3.18 -2.20 -50.77
N ASP A 332 -2.70 -0.98 -50.54
CA ASP A 332 -1.28 -0.76 -50.23
C ASP A 332 -0.92 -1.42 -48.90
N CYS A 333 0.25 -2.04 -48.84
CA CYS A 333 0.76 -2.73 -47.65
C CYS A 333 2.18 -2.29 -47.32
N THR A 334 2.52 -2.30 -46.05
CA THR A 334 3.92 -2.14 -45.59
C THR A 334 4.71 -3.44 -45.76
N ASP A 335 6.02 -3.34 -45.69
CA ASP A 335 6.83 -4.46 -45.29
C ASP A 335 6.63 -4.78 -43.80
N ILE A 336 7.21 -5.90 -43.31
CA ILE A 336 7.20 -6.25 -41.91
C ILE A 336 8.14 -5.27 -41.18
N LEU A 337 7.62 -4.58 -40.19
CA LEU A 337 8.35 -3.66 -39.30
C LEU A 337 8.52 -4.31 -37.94
N PHE A 338 9.58 -3.94 -37.25
CA PHE A 338 9.84 -4.38 -35.87
C PHE A 338 10.05 -3.17 -34.96
N GLU A 339 9.17 -3.02 -33.99
CA GLU A 339 9.22 -1.97 -32.98
C GLU A 339 8.64 -2.50 -31.66
N ASP A 340 9.20 -2.09 -30.53
CA ASP A 340 8.74 -2.46 -29.18
C ASP A 340 8.44 -3.95 -29.01
N ASN A 341 9.41 -4.80 -29.39
CA ASN A 341 9.30 -6.26 -29.29
C ASN A 341 8.16 -6.89 -30.13
N THR A 342 7.65 -6.17 -31.12
CA THR A 342 6.50 -6.59 -31.95
C THR A 342 6.88 -6.51 -33.43
N TYR A 343 6.70 -7.61 -34.16
CA TYR A 343 6.68 -7.60 -35.61
C TYR A 343 5.30 -7.24 -36.10
N ALA A 344 5.17 -6.27 -37.00
CA ALA A 344 3.89 -5.86 -37.53
C ALA A 344 3.97 -5.42 -38.98
N MET A 345 2.86 -5.56 -39.70
CA MET A 345 2.62 -5.00 -41.02
C MET A 345 1.19 -4.45 -41.11
N ALA A 346 1.02 -3.43 -41.92
CA ALA A 346 -0.28 -2.78 -42.13
C ALA A 346 -0.71 -2.84 -43.57
N ARG A 347 -2.03 -2.98 -43.80
CA ARG A 347 -2.69 -2.86 -45.08
C ARG A 347 -3.74 -1.75 -45.02
N ILE A 348 -3.72 -0.85 -46.00
CA ILE A 348 -4.73 0.19 -46.12
C ILE A 348 -6.01 -0.44 -46.65
N MET A 349 -7.07 -0.37 -45.84
CA MET A 349 -8.40 -0.81 -46.24
C MET A 349 -9.20 0.31 -46.93
N GLN A 350 -9.02 1.53 -46.46
CA GLN A 350 -9.64 2.71 -47.07
C GLN A 350 -8.77 3.94 -46.79
N ALA A 351 -8.58 4.80 -47.78
CA ALA A 351 -7.86 6.07 -47.67
C ALA A 351 -8.48 7.14 -48.54
N GLY A 352 -8.01 8.39 -48.40
CA GLY A 352 -8.44 9.51 -49.25
C GLY A 352 -9.81 10.09 -48.88
N TYR A 353 -10.25 9.90 -47.65
CA TYR A 353 -11.46 10.50 -47.11
C TYR A 353 -11.18 11.29 -45.84
N SER A 354 -12.14 12.09 -45.43
CA SER A 354 -12.03 12.88 -44.19
C SER A 354 -13.33 12.77 -43.41
N LEU A 355 -13.18 12.59 -42.07
CA LEU A 355 -14.29 12.56 -41.12
C LEU A 355 -14.00 13.52 -39.98
N PRO A 356 -15.02 14.13 -39.39
CA PRO A 356 -14.83 14.87 -38.14
C PRO A 356 -14.38 13.93 -37.02
N ASP A 357 -13.51 14.43 -36.14
CA ASP A 357 -12.98 13.68 -34.98
C ASP A 357 -13.32 14.36 -33.67
N SER A 358 -14.08 15.42 -33.71
CA SER A 358 -14.54 16.13 -32.53
C SER A 358 -15.97 16.63 -32.71
N VAL A 359 -16.69 16.76 -31.62
CA VAL A 359 -18.07 17.23 -31.58
C VAL A 359 -18.31 18.01 -30.30
N GLU A 360 -19.05 19.08 -30.38
CA GLU A 360 -19.56 19.83 -29.24
C GLU A 360 -20.96 19.34 -28.91
N LEU A 361 -21.14 18.88 -27.67
CA LEU A 361 -22.39 18.28 -27.23
C LEU A 361 -23.01 19.10 -26.09
N LYS A 362 -24.34 19.03 -26.04
CA LYS A 362 -25.17 19.53 -24.96
C LYS A 362 -26.07 18.39 -24.48
N ALA A 363 -26.10 18.14 -23.19
CA ALA A 363 -27.02 17.19 -22.59
C ALA A 363 -28.39 17.88 -22.39
N ILE A 364 -29.44 17.25 -22.88
CA ILE A 364 -30.82 17.73 -22.74
C ILE A 364 -31.38 17.19 -21.44
N ALA A 365 -31.95 18.07 -20.63
CA ALA A 365 -32.57 17.71 -19.38
C ALA A 365 -33.76 16.77 -19.58
N ALA A 366 -33.88 15.72 -18.76
CA ALA A 366 -34.96 14.73 -18.89
C ALA A 366 -36.29 15.23 -18.28
N GLU A 367 -36.26 16.21 -17.37
CA GLU A 367 -37.45 16.73 -16.70
C GLU A 367 -37.80 18.16 -17.10
N GLU A 368 -39.08 18.45 -17.23
CA GLU A 368 -39.59 19.80 -17.54
C GLU A 368 -39.25 20.78 -16.40
N GLY A 369 -38.38 21.76 -16.68
CA GLY A 369 -37.96 22.81 -15.74
C GLY A 369 -36.51 22.73 -15.29
N GLN A 370 -35.78 21.72 -15.68
CA GLN A 370 -34.31 21.67 -15.55
C GLN A 370 -33.64 22.35 -16.75
N GLU A 371 -32.49 22.97 -16.53
CA GLU A 371 -31.69 23.57 -17.59
C GLU A 371 -30.83 22.53 -18.30
N ASP A 372 -30.78 22.60 -19.63
CA ASP A 372 -29.87 21.78 -20.42
C ASP A 372 -28.40 22.08 -20.06
N GLN A 373 -27.56 21.08 -20.07
CA GLN A 373 -26.14 21.22 -19.70
C GLN A 373 -25.26 21.30 -20.96
N GLU A 374 -24.53 22.39 -21.14
CA GLU A 374 -23.47 22.49 -22.14
C GLU A 374 -22.25 21.66 -21.68
N LEU A 375 -21.90 20.64 -22.45
CA LEU A 375 -20.79 19.74 -22.14
C LEU A 375 -19.47 20.18 -22.77
N GLY A 376 -19.53 21.00 -23.81
CA GLY A 376 -18.39 21.46 -24.58
C GLY A 376 -17.88 20.46 -25.63
N TRP A 377 -16.61 20.62 -26.01
CA TRP A 377 -15.98 19.83 -27.08
C TRP A 377 -15.40 18.52 -26.58
N PHE A 378 -15.67 17.44 -27.30
CA PHE A 378 -15.10 16.11 -27.10
C PHE A 378 -14.39 15.64 -28.37
N LYS A 379 -13.28 14.93 -28.21
CA LYS A 379 -12.71 14.11 -29.29
C LYS A 379 -13.52 12.81 -29.40
N ALA A 380 -13.70 12.34 -30.59
CA ALA A 380 -14.41 11.07 -30.85
C ALA A 380 -13.81 9.88 -30.10
N ALA A 381 -12.49 9.88 -29.92
CA ALA A 381 -11.75 8.84 -29.17
C ALA A 381 -12.05 8.82 -27.67
N ASP A 382 -12.49 9.95 -27.11
CA ASP A 382 -12.76 10.11 -25.69
C ASP A 382 -14.22 9.77 -25.33
N LEU A 383 -15.06 9.59 -26.35
CA LEU A 383 -16.48 9.26 -26.19
C LEU A 383 -16.73 7.75 -26.36
N PRO A 384 -17.64 7.17 -25.57
CA PRO A 384 -18.17 5.83 -25.84
C PRO A 384 -18.74 5.73 -27.27
N LYS A 385 -18.57 4.58 -27.93
CA LYS A 385 -19.01 4.37 -29.32
C LYS A 385 -20.49 4.70 -29.57
N ASN A 386 -21.35 4.34 -28.63
CA ASN A 386 -22.79 4.60 -28.67
C ASN A 386 -23.14 6.10 -28.62
N ILE A 387 -22.21 6.96 -28.19
CA ILE A 387 -22.34 8.42 -28.21
C ILE A 387 -21.59 8.98 -29.42
N ALA A 388 -20.36 8.56 -29.68
CA ALA A 388 -19.51 9.09 -30.73
C ALA A 388 -20.09 8.86 -32.13
N GLU A 389 -20.60 7.66 -32.45
CA GLU A 389 -21.13 7.31 -33.78
C GLU A 389 -22.33 8.17 -34.16
N PRO A 390 -23.41 8.27 -33.37
CA PRO A 390 -24.53 9.13 -33.72
C PRO A 390 -24.19 10.64 -33.69
N ALA A 391 -23.30 11.07 -32.77
CA ALA A 391 -22.90 12.46 -32.67
C ALA A 391 -22.14 12.95 -33.91
N LEU A 392 -21.23 12.13 -34.45
CA LEU A 392 -20.43 12.49 -35.63
C LEU A 392 -21.15 12.27 -36.95
N ALA A 393 -22.15 11.37 -36.97
CA ALA A 393 -22.99 11.11 -38.18
C ALA A 393 -24.14 12.10 -38.32
N GLY A 394 -24.54 12.75 -37.24
CA GLY A 394 -25.66 13.70 -37.19
C GLY A 394 -25.32 15.09 -37.79
N LYS A 395 -26.21 16.04 -37.55
CA LYS A 395 -26.05 17.44 -37.98
C LYS A 395 -26.22 18.37 -36.80
N ARG A 396 -25.66 19.57 -36.90
CA ARG A 396 -25.84 20.61 -35.88
C ARG A 396 -27.33 20.79 -35.55
N GLY A 397 -27.68 20.80 -34.28
CA GLY A 397 -29.06 20.90 -33.76
C GLY A 397 -29.82 19.57 -33.75
N GLU A 398 -29.23 18.46 -34.22
CA GLU A 398 -29.85 17.14 -34.18
C GLU A 398 -29.71 16.56 -32.77
N LYS A 399 -30.79 15.91 -32.31
CA LYS A 399 -30.83 15.25 -30.98
C LYS A 399 -30.83 13.74 -31.16
N PHE A 400 -30.07 13.06 -30.33
CA PHE A 400 -30.06 11.60 -30.28
C PHE A 400 -30.06 11.13 -28.84
N THR A 401 -30.65 9.98 -28.59
CA THR A 401 -30.80 9.41 -27.22
C THR A 401 -29.97 8.14 -27.11
N VAL A 402 -29.28 8.01 -26.02
CA VAL A 402 -28.40 6.85 -25.71
C VAL A 402 -28.80 6.25 -24.38
N ALA A 403 -28.88 4.93 -24.31
CA ALA A 403 -29.11 4.22 -23.07
C ALA A 403 -27.85 4.31 -22.19
N MET A 404 -28.01 4.76 -20.95
CA MET A 404 -26.97 4.97 -19.95
C MET A 404 -27.34 4.23 -18.68
N GLY A 405 -26.87 2.99 -18.51
CA GLY A 405 -27.17 2.18 -17.33
C GLY A 405 -28.69 1.92 -17.17
N MET A 406 -29.31 2.47 -16.16
CA MET A 406 -30.76 2.32 -15.89
C MET A 406 -31.64 3.43 -16.48
N GLY A 407 -31.07 4.35 -17.27
CA GLY A 407 -31.80 5.48 -17.86
C GLY A 407 -31.38 5.74 -19.32
N GLU A 408 -32.00 6.74 -19.93
CA GLU A 408 -31.67 7.23 -21.24
C GLU A 408 -31.22 8.70 -21.17
N GLN A 409 -30.15 9.05 -21.86
CA GLN A 409 -29.69 10.43 -21.96
C GLN A 409 -29.82 10.93 -23.38
N THR A 410 -30.44 12.08 -23.56
CA THR A 410 -30.54 12.76 -24.86
C THR A 410 -29.47 13.82 -24.98
N TYR A 411 -28.77 13.81 -26.11
CA TYR A 411 -27.76 14.79 -26.45
C TYR A 411 -28.22 15.62 -27.68
N GLU A 412 -27.81 16.89 -27.73
CA GLU A 412 -27.93 17.75 -28.88
C GLU A 412 -26.54 18.08 -29.43
N ILE A 413 -26.37 17.98 -30.73
CA ILE A 413 -25.13 18.32 -31.44
C ILE A 413 -25.07 19.84 -31.61
N MET A 414 -24.19 20.50 -30.90
CA MET A 414 -24.00 21.95 -30.96
C MET A 414 -23.13 22.34 -32.14
N GLU A 415 -22.01 21.67 -32.33
CA GLU A 415 -21.13 21.86 -33.47
C GLU A 415 -20.33 20.57 -33.74
N ILE A 416 -19.97 20.35 -35.01
CA ILE A 416 -19.14 19.23 -35.45
C ILE A 416 -17.80 19.81 -35.94
N GLY A 417 -16.72 19.19 -35.49
CA GLY A 417 -15.35 19.59 -35.83
C GLY A 417 -15.08 19.52 -37.34
N LYS A 418 -14.07 20.21 -37.78
CA LYS A 418 -13.66 20.17 -39.19
C LYS A 418 -13.21 18.75 -39.54
N PRO A 419 -13.65 18.20 -40.69
CA PRO A 419 -13.19 16.90 -41.14
C PRO A 419 -11.68 16.84 -41.28
N THR A 420 -11.05 15.86 -40.65
CA THR A 420 -9.63 15.56 -40.77
C THR A 420 -9.41 14.33 -41.63
N PRO A 421 -8.26 14.20 -42.31
CA PRO A 421 -7.93 13.02 -43.09
C PRO A 421 -7.99 11.75 -42.23
N LYS A 422 -8.59 10.71 -42.77
CA LYS A 422 -8.75 9.40 -42.13
C LYS A 422 -8.25 8.28 -43.02
N VAL A 423 -7.80 7.21 -42.35
CA VAL A 423 -7.42 5.96 -43.00
C VAL A 423 -7.93 4.78 -42.16
N LYS A 424 -8.42 3.74 -42.81
CA LYS A 424 -8.68 2.44 -42.19
C LYS A 424 -7.51 1.52 -42.46
N LEU A 425 -6.96 0.93 -41.40
CA LEU A 425 -5.87 -0.03 -41.47
C LEU A 425 -6.31 -1.39 -40.93
N ALA A 426 -5.88 -2.43 -41.61
CA ALA A 426 -5.74 -3.73 -41.02
C ALA A 426 -4.28 -3.89 -40.56
N ILE A 427 -4.08 -4.26 -39.31
CA ILE A 427 -2.74 -4.43 -38.73
C ILE A 427 -2.58 -5.89 -38.33
N LEU A 428 -1.64 -6.57 -38.95
CA LEU A 428 -1.22 -7.91 -38.58
C LEU A 428 0.04 -7.77 -37.71
N ALA A 429 -0.10 -8.01 -36.40
CA ALA A 429 0.96 -7.80 -35.44
C ALA A 429 1.20 -9.06 -34.60
N ARG A 430 2.46 -9.33 -34.30
CA ARG A 430 2.87 -10.41 -33.43
C ARG A 430 3.90 -9.93 -32.42
N GLU A 431 3.50 -9.90 -31.18
CA GLU A 431 4.40 -9.64 -30.06
C GLU A 431 5.31 -10.86 -29.85
N VAL A 432 6.61 -10.60 -29.66
CA VAL A 432 7.57 -11.66 -29.38
C VAL A 432 7.50 -12.01 -27.90
N THR A 433 6.94 -13.17 -27.60
CA THR A 433 6.85 -13.69 -26.24
C THR A 433 7.71 -14.95 -26.09
N PRO A 434 8.22 -15.25 -24.88
CA PRO A 434 8.98 -16.47 -24.65
C PRO A 434 8.13 -17.70 -24.95
N SER A 435 8.63 -18.58 -25.84
CA SER A 435 7.98 -19.86 -26.10
C SER A 435 8.10 -20.81 -24.91
N SER A 436 7.28 -21.85 -24.87
CA SER A 436 7.39 -22.92 -23.87
C SER A 436 8.78 -23.57 -23.82
N LYS A 437 9.49 -23.59 -24.95
CA LYS A 437 10.89 -24.06 -25.03
C LYS A 437 11.81 -23.13 -24.29
N THR A 438 11.74 -21.83 -24.57
CA THR A 438 12.54 -20.78 -23.91
C THR A 438 12.27 -20.73 -22.40
N TYR A 439 10.99 -20.75 -22.02
CA TYR A 439 10.56 -20.83 -20.63
C TYR A 439 11.19 -22.04 -19.92
N SER A 440 11.12 -23.24 -20.55
CA SER A 440 11.70 -24.46 -19.98
C SER A 440 13.24 -24.40 -19.86
N ILE A 441 13.91 -23.77 -20.81
CA ILE A 441 15.38 -23.59 -20.75
C ILE A 441 15.77 -22.72 -19.57
N ILE A 442 15.11 -21.58 -19.38
CA ILE A 442 15.39 -20.64 -18.28
C ILE A 442 15.06 -21.30 -16.93
N TYR A 443 13.90 -21.97 -16.82
CA TYR A 443 13.52 -22.73 -15.63
C TYR A 443 14.56 -23.77 -15.25
N ASN A 444 14.99 -24.60 -16.23
CA ASN A 444 15.99 -25.64 -16.00
C ASN A 444 17.36 -25.04 -15.59
N SER A 445 17.74 -23.90 -16.14
CA SER A 445 18.94 -23.18 -15.72
C SER A 445 18.86 -22.73 -14.27
N ALA A 446 17.73 -22.14 -13.85
CA ALA A 446 17.49 -21.77 -12.46
C ALA A 446 17.49 -23.01 -11.55
N LYS A 447 16.84 -24.10 -11.98
CA LYS A 447 16.80 -25.36 -11.23
C LYS A 447 18.18 -25.97 -11.04
N GLN A 448 19.00 -25.99 -12.10
CA GLN A 448 20.36 -26.51 -12.04
C GLN A 448 21.23 -25.65 -11.13
N PHE A 449 21.02 -24.32 -11.13
CA PHE A 449 21.71 -23.41 -10.24
C PHE A 449 21.43 -23.74 -8.77
N VAL A 450 20.17 -24.01 -8.40
CA VAL A 450 19.78 -24.47 -7.04
C VAL A 450 20.44 -25.80 -6.67
N VAL A 451 20.41 -26.77 -7.57
CA VAL A 451 20.99 -28.12 -7.29
C VAL A 451 22.49 -28.03 -7.00
N ASN A 452 23.20 -27.17 -7.72
CA ASN A 452 24.63 -27.00 -7.55
C ASN A 452 25.00 -26.15 -6.31
N ASN A 453 24.07 -25.31 -5.82
CA ASN A 453 24.30 -24.31 -4.77
C ASN A 453 23.20 -24.39 -3.70
N ASN A 454 23.26 -25.44 -2.88
CA ASN A 454 22.18 -25.85 -1.98
C ASN A 454 22.20 -25.17 -0.59
N ASN A 455 23.06 -24.18 -0.37
CA ASN A 455 23.10 -23.37 0.84
C ASN A 455 23.33 -21.88 0.50
N ALA A 456 23.01 -21.00 1.44
CA ALA A 456 23.04 -19.56 1.23
C ALA A 456 24.40 -19.00 0.81
N GLU A 457 25.50 -19.50 1.39
CA GLU A 457 26.86 -19.05 1.08
C GLU A 457 27.27 -19.50 -0.33
N ALA A 458 26.99 -20.75 -0.69
CA ALA A 458 27.29 -21.28 -2.03
C ALA A 458 26.45 -20.56 -3.11
N LEU A 459 25.19 -20.29 -2.84
CA LEU A 459 24.31 -19.55 -3.76
C LEU A 459 24.87 -18.15 -4.03
N GLU A 460 25.26 -17.43 -2.98
CA GLU A 460 25.78 -16.07 -3.09
C GLU A 460 27.11 -16.04 -3.87
N ALA A 461 28.03 -16.95 -3.53
CA ALA A 461 29.33 -17.06 -4.23
C ALA A 461 29.15 -17.37 -5.72
N ALA A 462 28.31 -18.36 -6.05
CA ALA A 462 28.04 -18.73 -7.44
C ALA A 462 27.31 -17.62 -8.21
N ALA A 463 26.41 -16.88 -7.58
CA ALA A 463 25.74 -15.74 -8.19
C ALA A 463 26.74 -14.61 -8.53
N GLN A 464 27.67 -14.33 -7.62
CA GLN A 464 28.74 -13.35 -7.85
C GLN A 464 29.67 -13.79 -8.99
N GLU A 465 30.05 -15.07 -9.03
CA GLU A 465 30.87 -15.62 -10.10
C GLU A 465 30.17 -15.55 -11.47
N ALA A 466 28.85 -15.79 -11.48
CA ALA A 466 28.02 -15.68 -12.67
C ALA A 466 27.67 -14.23 -13.06
N GLY A 467 28.08 -13.23 -12.29
CA GLY A 467 27.76 -11.81 -12.52
C GLY A 467 26.29 -11.47 -12.25
N MET A 468 25.58 -12.30 -11.48
CA MET A 468 24.17 -12.09 -11.13
C MET A 468 24.06 -11.16 -9.92
N THR A 469 23.02 -10.34 -9.91
CA THR A 469 22.72 -9.46 -8.76
C THR A 469 22.06 -10.24 -7.65
N VAL A 470 22.67 -10.25 -6.48
CA VAL A 470 22.09 -10.79 -5.24
C VAL A 470 21.37 -9.66 -4.52
N ILE A 471 20.06 -9.80 -4.33
CA ILE A 471 19.21 -8.77 -3.74
C ILE A 471 18.83 -9.19 -2.31
N PRO A 472 19.27 -8.44 -1.27
CA PRO A 472 18.85 -8.71 0.10
C PRO A 472 17.45 -8.15 0.37
N GLN A 473 16.69 -8.87 1.18
CA GLN A 473 15.40 -8.45 1.69
C GLN A 473 15.30 -8.77 3.18
N TYR A 474 15.02 -7.76 3.96
CA TYR A 474 14.98 -7.85 5.43
C TYR A 474 13.55 -7.66 5.97
N ASN A 475 13.35 -8.06 7.22
CA ASN A 475 12.11 -7.83 7.97
C ASN A 475 10.84 -8.38 7.29
N LEU A 476 10.95 -9.52 6.60
CA LEU A 476 9.78 -10.22 6.07
C LEU A 476 9.00 -10.81 7.23
N THR A 477 7.76 -10.37 7.41
CA THR A 477 6.81 -10.96 8.38
C THR A 477 5.97 -12.04 7.72
N ALA A 478 5.33 -12.89 8.51
CA ALA A 478 4.46 -13.94 7.98
C ALA A 478 3.30 -13.41 7.11
N THR A 479 2.94 -12.15 7.27
CA THR A 479 1.88 -11.46 6.51
C THR A 479 2.40 -10.57 5.39
N THR A 480 3.71 -10.56 5.13
CA THR A 480 4.28 -9.84 3.99
C THR A 480 3.78 -10.45 2.69
N ASP A 481 3.10 -9.67 1.86
CA ASP A 481 2.52 -10.16 0.60
C ASP A 481 3.52 -10.13 -0.57
N LYS A 482 4.47 -9.22 -0.53
CA LYS A 482 5.38 -8.95 -1.65
C LYS A 482 6.83 -8.85 -1.19
N VAL A 483 7.72 -9.53 -1.88
CA VAL A 483 9.18 -9.46 -1.66
C VAL A 483 9.77 -8.41 -2.60
N GLY A 484 10.12 -7.25 -2.07
CA GLY A 484 10.68 -6.16 -2.88
C GLY A 484 9.75 -5.76 -4.04
N GLN A 485 10.26 -5.81 -5.26
CA GLN A 485 9.52 -5.50 -6.49
C GLN A 485 8.98 -6.74 -7.22
N LEU A 486 9.20 -7.94 -6.67
CA LEU A 486 8.78 -9.19 -7.31
C LEU A 486 7.24 -9.30 -7.31
N LYS A 487 6.66 -9.61 -8.47
CA LYS A 487 5.24 -9.91 -8.60
C LYS A 487 4.96 -11.32 -8.09
N ALA A 488 3.76 -11.54 -7.55
CA ALA A 488 3.30 -12.87 -7.08
C ALA A 488 4.31 -13.60 -6.17
N SER A 489 5.04 -12.86 -5.31
CA SER A 489 6.16 -13.38 -4.52
C SER A 489 5.77 -13.92 -3.13
N ARG A 490 4.49 -13.97 -2.80
CA ARG A 490 3.96 -14.53 -1.54
C ARG A 490 4.47 -15.95 -1.23
N PRO A 491 4.60 -16.88 -2.19
CA PRO A 491 5.15 -18.21 -1.93
C PRO A 491 6.57 -18.19 -1.35
N ILE A 492 7.40 -17.19 -1.69
CA ILE A 492 8.74 -17.03 -1.12
C ILE A 492 8.66 -16.73 0.38
N VAL A 493 7.74 -15.87 0.78
CA VAL A 493 7.53 -15.53 2.21
C VAL A 493 7.08 -16.77 3.00
N ARG A 494 6.12 -17.52 2.46
CA ARG A 494 5.65 -18.76 3.08
C ARG A 494 6.80 -19.75 3.26
N TRP A 495 7.58 -20.00 2.21
CA TRP A 495 8.77 -20.84 2.28
C TRP A 495 9.76 -20.35 3.34
N ALA A 496 10.02 -19.05 3.42
CA ALA A 496 10.98 -18.49 4.38
C ALA A 496 10.56 -18.72 5.85
N PHE A 497 9.25 -18.84 6.13
CA PHE A 497 8.74 -19.18 7.48
C PHE A 497 8.73 -20.68 7.77
N GLU A 498 8.83 -21.54 6.78
CA GLU A 498 8.90 -23.00 6.92
C GLU A 498 10.35 -23.52 6.88
N ALA A 499 11.24 -22.81 6.21
CA ALA A 499 12.63 -23.19 6.00
C ALA A 499 13.50 -22.98 7.23
N LYS A 500 14.66 -23.64 7.25
CA LYS A 500 15.72 -23.43 8.24
C LYS A 500 16.70 -22.37 7.74
N GLU A 501 17.31 -21.64 8.66
CA GLU A 501 18.37 -20.69 8.35
C GLU A 501 19.49 -21.35 7.52
N GLY A 502 19.94 -20.67 6.49
CA GLY A 502 20.93 -21.17 5.52
C GLY A 502 20.34 -21.98 4.37
N ALA A 503 19.03 -22.33 4.41
CA ALA A 503 18.40 -23.10 3.33
C ALA A 503 18.23 -22.24 2.06
N VAL A 504 18.29 -22.94 0.90
CA VAL A 504 17.97 -22.38 -0.42
C VAL A 504 16.62 -22.94 -0.86
N SER A 505 15.81 -22.10 -1.48
CA SER A 505 14.47 -22.47 -1.99
C SER A 505 14.56 -23.29 -3.26
N ASP A 506 13.43 -23.88 -3.63
CA ASP A 506 13.16 -24.25 -5.00
C ASP A 506 12.96 -22.99 -5.87
N VAL A 507 12.79 -23.16 -7.17
CA VAL A 507 12.53 -22.08 -8.13
C VAL A 507 11.08 -21.59 -7.96
N PHE A 508 10.90 -20.32 -7.71
CA PHE A 508 9.60 -19.65 -7.71
C PHE A 508 9.39 -18.88 -9.01
N GLU A 509 8.16 -18.86 -9.49
CA GLU A 509 7.74 -18.02 -10.59
C GLU A 509 7.13 -16.74 -10.04
N CYS A 510 7.74 -15.59 -10.38
CA CYS A 510 7.38 -14.28 -9.87
C CYS A 510 7.13 -13.31 -11.04
N GLY A 511 5.97 -13.45 -11.69
CA GLY A 511 5.65 -12.70 -12.90
C GLY A 511 6.51 -13.12 -14.09
N GLN A 512 7.35 -12.22 -14.60
CA GLN A 512 8.27 -12.51 -15.71
C GLN A 512 9.67 -12.90 -15.26
N GLN A 513 9.80 -13.47 -14.06
CA GLN A 513 11.08 -13.90 -13.50
C GLN A 513 10.94 -15.24 -12.78
N PHE A 514 11.96 -16.07 -12.89
CA PHE A 514 12.19 -17.15 -11.95
C PHE A 514 13.10 -16.66 -10.84
N VAL A 515 12.75 -16.97 -9.61
CA VAL A 515 13.44 -16.49 -8.42
C VAL A 515 13.91 -17.65 -7.56
N VAL A 516 15.14 -17.58 -7.10
CA VAL A 516 15.71 -18.49 -6.11
C VAL A 516 16.10 -17.67 -4.89
N ALA A 517 15.65 -18.07 -3.72
CA ALA A 517 15.89 -17.38 -2.46
C ALA A 517 16.72 -18.23 -1.50
N ALA A 518 17.56 -17.59 -0.71
CA ALA A 518 18.28 -18.17 0.41
C ALA A 518 17.84 -17.49 1.71
N LEU A 519 17.48 -18.27 2.74
CA LEU A 519 17.10 -17.76 4.04
C LEU A 519 18.38 -17.45 4.85
N THR A 520 18.62 -16.18 5.16
CA THR A 520 19.83 -15.73 5.84
C THR A 520 19.67 -15.48 7.32
N GLU A 521 18.45 -15.14 7.78
CA GLU A 521 18.17 -14.89 9.20
C GLU A 521 16.77 -15.35 9.58
N VAL A 522 16.66 -15.93 10.79
CA VAL A 522 15.42 -16.35 11.43
C VAL A 522 15.29 -15.62 12.77
N ASN A 523 14.33 -14.71 12.87
CA ASN A 523 14.07 -13.93 14.07
C ASN A 523 12.66 -14.25 14.60
N ASP A 524 12.57 -15.25 15.50
CA ASP A 524 11.29 -15.68 16.11
C ASP A 524 11.02 -15.02 17.47
N GLY A 525 12.00 -14.28 18.02
CA GLY A 525 11.89 -13.63 19.32
C GLY A 525 11.04 -12.37 19.29
N GLU A 526 10.33 -12.10 20.39
CA GLU A 526 9.56 -10.86 20.61
C GLU A 526 10.45 -9.62 20.60
N TYR A 527 11.75 -9.78 20.92
CA TYR A 527 12.73 -8.70 20.97
C TYR A 527 13.95 -9.05 20.13
N ARG A 528 14.54 -8.05 19.47
CA ARG A 528 15.83 -8.21 18.78
C ARG A 528 16.87 -8.71 19.80
N PRO A 529 17.59 -9.79 19.51
CA PRO A 529 18.55 -10.35 20.46
C PRO A 529 19.72 -9.40 20.70
N LEU A 530 20.32 -9.49 21.88
CA LEU A 530 21.44 -8.63 22.30
C LEU A 530 22.58 -8.58 21.28
N ASN A 531 22.89 -9.69 20.62
CA ASN A 531 23.95 -9.75 19.60
C ASN A 531 23.63 -8.89 18.36
N ALA A 532 22.34 -8.79 17.97
CA ALA A 532 21.91 -7.99 16.81
C ALA A 532 22.02 -6.47 17.08
N VAL A 533 21.92 -6.04 18.33
CA VAL A 533 22.00 -4.62 18.73
C VAL A 533 23.30 -4.28 19.48
N ARG A 534 24.22 -5.26 19.58
CA ARG A 534 25.45 -5.14 20.36
C ARG A 534 26.32 -3.96 19.92
N ALA A 535 26.48 -3.74 18.62
CA ALA A 535 27.33 -2.66 18.09
C ALA A 535 26.83 -1.29 18.55
N GLU A 536 25.51 -1.05 18.44
CA GLU A 536 24.84 0.17 18.88
C GLU A 536 25.00 0.38 20.39
N LEU A 537 24.71 -0.65 21.18
CA LEU A 537 24.84 -0.59 22.63
C LEU A 537 26.30 -0.46 23.10
N THR A 538 27.26 -1.04 22.38
CA THR A 538 28.69 -0.87 22.67
C THR A 538 29.12 0.56 22.42
N TYR A 539 28.66 1.18 21.33
CA TYR A 539 28.92 2.59 21.04
C TYR A 539 28.36 3.51 22.14
N GLU A 540 27.10 3.31 22.53
CA GLU A 540 26.48 4.05 23.63
C GLU A 540 27.21 3.84 24.96
N ALA A 541 27.51 2.60 25.31
CA ALA A 541 28.26 2.28 26.53
C ALA A 541 29.64 2.92 26.54
N THR A 542 30.32 2.95 25.40
CA THR A 542 31.64 3.59 25.26
C THR A 542 31.53 5.09 25.46
N ASN A 543 30.53 5.75 24.87
CA ASN A 543 30.31 7.17 25.06
C ASN A 543 29.96 7.49 26.53
N ASN A 544 29.14 6.69 27.17
CA ASN A 544 28.84 6.82 28.60
C ASN A 544 30.09 6.67 29.47
N ALA A 545 30.95 5.70 29.15
CA ALA A 545 32.21 5.53 29.86
C ALA A 545 33.20 6.69 29.64
N LYS A 546 33.25 7.23 28.41
CA LYS A 546 34.03 8.43 28.10
C LYS A 546 33.48 9.66 28.82
N ALA A 547 32.16 9.79 28.90
CA ALA A 547 31.53 10.88 29.67
C ALA A 547 31.96 10.85 31.12
N GLU A 548 31.92 9.68 31.77
CA GLU A 548 32.36 9.52 33.16
C GLU A 548 33.88 9.78 33.31
N TYR A 549 34.68 9.35 32.34
CA TYR A 549 36.12 9.64 32.32
C TYR A 549 36.35 11.15 32.28
N ILE A 550 35.73 11.88 31.35
CA ILE A 550 35.87 13.32 31.19
C ILE A 550 35.35 14.06 32.44
N LYS A 551 34.20 13.67 32.97
CA LYS A 551 33.65 14.25 34.21
C LYS A 551 34.60 14.11 35.40
N LYS A 552 35.29 12.97 35.48
CA LYS A 552 36.27 12.74 36.55
C LYS A 552 37.50 13.67 36.42
N GLU A 553 38.00 13.89 35.21
CA GLU A 553 39.09 14.82 34.95
C GLU A 553 38.71 16.28 35.24
N LEU A 554 37.42 16.61 35.09
CA LEU A 554 36.88 17.96 35.34
C LEU A 554 36.37 18.17 36.75
N LYS A 555 36.51 17.18 37.64
CA LYS A 555 35.97 17.28 38.97
C LYS A 555 36.63 18.42 39.78
N GLY A 556 35.80 19.36 40.26
CA GLY A 556 36.27 20.52 41.04
C GLY A 556 36.89 21.62 40.20
N VAL A 557 36.61 21.67 38.94
CA VAL A 557 36.99 22.81 38.06
C VAL A 557 36.27 24.08 38.51
N GLU A 558 37.03 25.13 38.76
CA GLU A 558 36.50 26.39 39.30
C GLU A 558 36.30 27.47 38.24
N SER A 559 36.82 27.27 37.04
CA SER A 559 36.65 28.26 35.92
C SER A 559 36.56 27.57 34.57
N LEU A 560 35.95 28.29 33.62
CA LEU A 560 35.79 27.82 32.23
C LEU A 560 37.16 27.70 31.52
N GLU A 561 38.09 28.64 31.81
CA GLU A 561 39.45 28.64 31.29
C GLU A 561 40.21 27.39 31.73
N LYS A 562 40.02 26.98 33.00
CA LYS A 562 40.63 25.78 33.52
C LYS A 562 40.02 24.52 32.90
N ALA A 563 38.71 24.52 32.65
CA ALA A 563 38.04 23.43 31.91
C ALA A 563 38.61 23.35 30.48
N ALA A 564 38.76 24.48 29.82
CA ALA A 564 39.32 24.57 28.46
C ALA A 564 40.74 24.01 28.36
N GLU A 565 41.59 24.35 29.37
CA GLU A 565 42.97 23.86 29.48
C GLU A 565 42.99 22.32 29.64
N ILE A 566 42.16 21.78 30.53
CA ILE A 566 42.09 20.31 30.79
C ILE A 566 41.56 19.60 29.55
N MET A 567 40.50 20.10 28.90
CA MET A 567 39.92 19.51 27.72
C MET A 567 40.77 19.68 26.44
N GLY A 568 41.74 20.61 26.46
CA GLY A 568 42.49 21.02 25.27
C GLY A 568 41.60 21.61 24.16
N GLN A 569 40.52 22.28 24.55
CA GLN A 569 39.50 22.80 23.65
C GLN A 569 39.38 24.31 23.80
N GLN A 570 38.84 24.99 22.77
CA GLN A 570 38.60 26.42 22.81
C GLN A 570 37.24 26.73 23.45
N ILE A 571 37.19 27.84 24.21
CA ILE A 571 35.93 28.38 24.70
C ILE A 571 35.15 28.94 23.52
N GLN A 572 33.89 28.52 23.41
CA GLN A 572 32.93 28.99 22.41
C GLN A 572 31.87 29.84 23.10
N HIS A 573 31.27 30.73 22.34
CA HIS A 573 30.19 31.61 22.81
C HIS A 573 28.88 31.30 22.09
N VAL A 574 27.79 31.32 22.82
CA VAL A 574 26.43 31.30 22.30
C VAL A 574 25.67 32.50 22.90
N GLU A 575 25.17 33.36 22.02
CA GLU A 575 24.60 34.64 22.44
C GLU A 575 23.20 34.48 23.03
N HIS A 576 22.40 33.57 22.46
CA HIS A 576 21.02 33.32 22.87
C HIS A 576 20.74 31.83 23.00
N VAL A 577 20.32 31.41 24.19
CA VAL A 577 19.85 30.06 24.47
C VAL A 577 18.55 30.16 25.24
N THR A 578 17.51 29.57 24.69
CA THR A 578 16.18 29.48 25.30
C THR A 578 15.75 27.99 25.42
N LEU A 579 14.73 27.71 26.25
CA LEU A 579 14.18 26.36 26.34
C LEU A 579 13.53 25.84 25.05
N ASN A 580 13.25 26.74 24.11
CA ASN A 580 12.65 26.36 22.80
C ASN A 580 13.70 26.07 21.72
N ASP A 581 14.98 26.27 22.00
CA ASP A 581 16.04 25.99 21.05
C ASP A 581 16.26 24.47 20.95
N SER A 582 16.40 23.99 19.74
CA SER A 582 16.75 22.58 19.47
C SER A 582 18.26 22.33 19.44
N ARG A 583 19.05 23.41 19.32
CA ARG A 583 20.51 23.36 19.18
C ARG A 583 21.19 24.27 20.17
N PHE A 584 22.31 23.80 20.72
CA PHE A 584 23.17 24.61 21.59
C PHE A 584 24.33 25.23 20.77
N GLY A 585 24.14 26.39 20.24
CA GLY A 585 25.13 27.03 19.37
C GLY A 585 25.61 26.13 18.23
N ASN A 586 26.92 26.00 18.07
CA ASN A 586 27.56 25.16 17.07
C ASN A 586 27.71 23.70 17.50
N ALA A 587 27.41 23.37 18.77
CA ALA A 587 27.58 22.00 19.31
C ALA A 587 26.51 21.02 18.83
N GLY A 588 25.39 21.48 18.24
CA GLY A 588 24.34 20.61 17.75
C GLY A 588 23.16 20.45 18.71
N MET A 589 22.40 19.36 18.56
CA MET A 589 21.23 19.07 19.40
C MET A 589 21.66 18.58 20.77
N GLU A 590 21.65 19.45 21.76
CA GLU A 590 22.13 19.22 23.13
C GLU A 590 21.08 19.64 24.18
N PRO A 591 19.93 18.97 24.26
CA PRO A 591 18.82 19.39 25.12
C PRO A 591 19.19 19.40 26.61
N ALA A 592 20.05 18.49 27.06
CA ALA A 592 20.51 18.47 28.45
C ALA A 592 21.36 19.71 28.79
N VAL A 593 22.18 20.16 27.84
CA VAL A 593 23.03 21.37 28.00
C VAL A 593 22.18 22.63 27.96
N ILE A 594 21.21 22.72 27.04
CA ILE A 594 20.24 23.82 26.96
C ILE A 594 19.48 23.94 28.29
N GLY A 595 18.90 22.83 28.75
CA GLY A 595 18.13 22.80 30.01
C GLY A 595 18.97 23.23 31.22
N ALA A 596 20.20 22.76 31.31
CA ALA A 596 21.12 23.17 32.38
C ALA A 596 21.51 24.63 32.28
N ALA A 597 21.86 25.15 31.10
CA ALA A 597 22.24 26.55 30.89
C ALA A 597 21.12 27.52 31.30
N VAL A 598 19.88 27.24 30.86
CA VAL A 598 18.74 28.11 31.18
C VAL A 598 18.32 28.03 32.65
N ALA A 599 18.48 26.86 33.30
CA ALA A 599 18.04 26.63 34.69
C ALA A 599 18.99 27.17 35.75
N GLN A 600 20.29 27.31 35.46
CA GLN A 600 21.29 27.58 36.52
C GLN A 600 21.47 29.06 36.92
N GLY A 601 20.82 30.01 36.22
CA GLY A 601 20.92 31.46 36.53
C GLY A 601 22.13 32.15 35.89
N GLU A 602 22.35 33.42 36.24
CA GLU A 602 23.39 34.27 35.66
C GLU A 602 24.76 34.03 36.27
N ASN A 603 25.80 34.14 35.45
CA ASN A 603 27.21 34.08 35.86
C ASN A 603 27.58 32.84 36.67
N VAL A 604 26.88 31.71 36.43
CA VAL A 604 27.14 30.44 37.12
C VAL A 604 27.93 29.51 36.19
N LEU A 605 28.96 28.87 36.78
CA LEU A 605 29.68 27.79 36.11
C LEU A 605 28.98 26.49 36.41
N SER A 606 28.70 25.68 35.39
CA SER A 606 28.04 24.38 35.53
C SER A 606 29.01 23.32 36.06
N GLU A 607 28.48 22.32 36.73
CA GLU A 607 29.13 20.99 36.80
C GLU A 607 29.26 20.42 35.35
N PRO A 608 30.16 19.46 35.11
CA PRO A 608 30.29 18.83 33.83
C PRO A 608 28.99 18.11 33.39
N ILE A 609 28.42 18.59 32.27
CA ILE A 609 27.13 18.13 31.74
C ILE A 609 27.40 17.13 30.61
N GLN A 610 26.81 15.96 30.70
CA GLN A 610 26.82 14.96 29.63
C GLN A 610 25.82 15.37 28.54
N GLY A 611 26.33 15.68 27.36
CA GLY A 611 25.54 15.92 26.15
C GLY A 611 25.56 14.72 25.22
N ASN A 612 24.93 14.89 24.06
CA ASN A 612 24.87 13.85 23.02
C ASN A 612 26.23 13.64 22.35
N MET A 613 26.98 14.73 22.09
CA MET A 613 28.23 14.68 21.33
C MET A 613 29.49 14.69 22.19
N GLY A 614 29.36 15.04 23.48
CA GLY A 614 30.50 15.20 24.38
C GLY A 614 30.08 15.63 25.78
N VAL A 615 31.08 15.98 26.61
CA VAL A 615 30.85 16.58 27.92
C VAL A 615 31.12 18.07 27.85
N PHE A 616 30.23 18.85 28.45
CA PHE A 616 30.22 20.27 28.42
C PHE A 616 30.49 20.85 29.82
N VAL A 617 31.20 21.96 29.87
CA VAL A 617 31.20 22.89 31.01
C VAL A 617 30.71 24.24 30.45
N VAL A 618 29.66 24.77 31.07
CA VAL A 618 28.97 25.97 30.62
C VAL A 618 29.06 27.02 31.69
N LYS A 619 29.47 28.22 31.33
CA LYS A 619 29.36 29.41 32.18
C LYS A 619 28.29 30.30 31.58
N THR A 620 27.19 30.43 32.28
CA THR A 620 26.14 31.36 31.89
C THR A 620 26.60 32.81 32.01
N GLY A 621 26.18 33.61 31.07
CA GLY A 621 26.37 35.05 31.08
C GLY A 621 25.17 35.80 31.66
N VAL A 622 24.76 36.83 30.97
CA VAL A 622 23.60 37.64 31.37
C VAL A 622 22.32 37.00 30.87
N SER A 623 21.33 36.96 31.76
CA SER A 623 19.96 36.65 31.34
C SER A 623 19.39 37.83 30.58
N TYR A 624 18.73 37.52 29.53
CA TYR A 624 18.04 38.57 28.77
C TYR A 624 16.57 38.21 28.62
N LYS A 625 15.77 39.24 28.50
CA LYS A 625 14.39 39.13 28.10
C LYS A 625 14.27 39.77 26.73
N GLN A 626 13.81 39.01 25.74
CA GLN A 626 13.63 39.53 24.39
C GLN A 626 12.65 40.71 24.41
N GLU A 627 13.11 41.91 23.95
CA GLU A 627 12.25 43.06 23.82
C GLU A 627 11.31 42.89 22.60
N GLY A 628 10.03 43.24 22.76
CA GLY A 628 9.13 43.37 21.61
C GLY A 628 7.93 42.43 21.56
N GLY A 629 7.66 41.63 22.59
CA GLY A 629 6.44 40.82 22.66
C GLY A 629 5.60 41.12 23.90
N SER A 630 4.36 41.58 23.75
CA SER A 630 3.38 41.52 24.83
C SER A 630 2.77 40.12 24.87
N PHE A 631 2.66 39.54 26.07
CA PHE A 631 1.94 38.26 26.25
C PHE A 631 0.47 38.43 25.84
N ASP A 632 0.05 37.66 24.86
CA ASP A 632 -1.35 37.51 24.48
C ASP A 632 -1.72 36.01 24.59
N ALA A 633 -2.50 35.72 25.62
CA ALA A 633 -2.86 34.33 25.95
C ALA A 633 -3.60 33.61 24.80
N GLU A 634 -4.43 34.32 24.05
CA GLU A 634 -5.20 33.68 22.96
C GLU A 634 -4.29 33.39 21.74
N SER A 635 -3.40 34.31 21.40
CA SER A 635 -2.40 34.09 20.34
C SER A 635 -1.46 32.93 20.69
N GLU A 636 -0.98 32.87 21.93
CA GLU A 636 -0.09 31.83 22.39
C GLU A 636 -0.77 30.45 22.43
N LYS A 637 -2.03 30.38 22.89
CA LYS A 637 -2.85 29.16 22.83
C LYS A 637 -3.05 28.71 21.41
N ALA A 638 -3.31 29.60 20.46
CA ALA A 638 -3.48 29.29 19.06
C ALA A 638 -2.19 28.72 18.45
N GLN A 639 -1.02 29.27 18.79
CA GLN A 639 0.27 28.72 18.36
C GLN A 639 0.53 27.34 18.92
N LEU A 640 0.26 27.11 20.21
CA LEU A 640 0.38 25.79 20.83
C LEU A 640 -0.61 24.79 20.23
N ALA A 641 -1.86 25.19 20.00
CA ALA A 641 -2.86 24.36 19.34
C ALA A 641 -2.40 23.93 17.94
N SER A 642 -1.80 24.83 17.17
CA SER A 642 -1.21 24.51 15.87
C SER A 642 -0.07 23.48 15.98
N ARG A 643 0.81 23.62 16.98
CA ARG A 643 1.90 22.66 17.24
C ARG A 643 1.39 21.28 17.65
N PHE A 644 0.25 21.21 18.34
CA PHE A 644 -0.34 19.96 18.82
C PHE A 644 -1.38 19.36 17.85
N ALA A 645 -1.67 20.05 16.75
CA ALA A 645 -2.73 19.66 15.80
C ALA A 645 -2.56 18.23 15.22
N TYR A 646 -1.33 17.70 15.16
CA TYR A 646 -1.03 16.37 14.67
C TYR A 646 -1.15 15.27 15.75
N LEU A 647 -1.06 15.61 17.04
CA LEU A 647 -1.07 14.63 18.14
C LEU A 647 -2.33 13.78 18.21
N PRO A 648 -3.55 14.30 17.95
CA PRO A 648 -4.76 13.47 17.89
C PRO A 648 -4.69 12.33 16.87
N TYR A 649 -4.06 12.57 15.73
CA TYR A 649 -3.86 11.55 14.70
C TYR A 649 -2.83 10.49 15.15
N GLN A 650 -1.75 10.92 15.82
CA GLN A 650 -0.79 10.00 16.43
C GLN A 650 -1.42 9.17 17.56
N ALA A 651 -2.36 9.72 18.31
CA ALA A 651 -3.06 8.97 19.35
C ALA A 651 -3.87 7.79 18.76
N ILE A 652 -4.53 7.98 17.62
CA ILE A 652 -5.22 6.90 16.90
C ILE A 652 -4.20 5.82 16.46
N GLN A 653 -3.09 6.22 15.85
CA GLN A 653 -2.03 5.29 15.44
C GLN A 653 -1.47 4.51 16.63
N LEU A 654 -1.24 5.17 17.77
CA LEU A 654 -0.79 4.51 19.00
C LEU A 654 -1.82 3.53 19.58
N MET A 655 -3.12 3.80 19.39
CA MET A 655 -4.16 2.85 19.78
C MET A 655 -4.08 1.57 18.95
N GLU A 656 -3.86 1.68 17.64
CA GLU A 656 -3.67 0.54 16.75
C GLU A 656 -2.37 -0.22 17.06
N ASP A 657 -1.25 0.50 17.25
CA ASP A 657 0.06 -0.08 17.55
C ASP A 657 0.08 -0.84 18.90
N LYS A 658 -0.78 -0.42 19.84
CA LYS A 658 -0.92 -1.04 21.16
C LYS A 658 -2.07 -2.04 21.26
N ALA A 659 -2.90 -2.16 20.24
CA ALA A 659 -3.97 -3.14 20.21
C ALA A 659 -3.40 -4.56 20.30
N GLU A 660 -4.10 -5.42 21.05
CA GLU A 660 -3.76 -6.84 21.09
C GLU A 660 -4.23 -7.52 19.80
N VAL A 661 -3.33 -7.60 18.82
CA VAL A 661 -3.61 -8.18 17.50
C VAL A 661 -2.85 -9.50 17.32
N THR A 662 -3.61 -10.55 16.99
CA THR A 662 -3.06 -11.82 16.49
C THR A 662 -3.48 -11.98 15.03
N ASP A 663 -2.52 -11.98 14.12
CA ASP A 663 -2.74 -12.12 12.68
C ASP A 663 -2.37 -13.54 12.22
N ASN A 664 -3.37 -14.30 11.82
CA ASN A 664 -3.21 -15.68 11.35
C ASN A 664 -3.45 -15.81 9.84
N ARG A 665 -3.56 -14.70 9.10
CA ARG A 665 -3.84 -14.70 7.65
C ARG A 665 -2.87 -15.56 6.86
N ALA A 666 -1.62 -15.64 7.30
CA ALA A 666 -0.61 -16.50 6.68
C ALA A 666 -1.03 -17.97 6.54
N ASN A 667 -1.95 -18.46 7.38
CA ASN A 667 -2.45 -19.84 7.34
C ASN A 667 -3.57 -20.05 6.29
N PHE A 668 -4.08 -18.96 5.70
CA PHE A 668 -5.25 -18.97 4.79
C PHE A 668 -4.94 -18.41 3.39
N GLN A 669 -3.71 -17.94 3.18
CA GLN A 669 -3.27 -17.28 1.94
C GLN A 669 -2.29 -18.12 1.14
#